data_4f481a877bc8988ee3648a1c8eacbe9e
#
_entry.id   4f481a877bc8988ee3648a1c8eacbe9e
#
_cell.length_a   1.000
_cell.length_b   1.000
_cell.length_c   1.000
_cell.angle_alpha   90.00
_cell.angle_beta   90.00
_cell.angle_gamma   90.00
#
_symmetry.space_group_name_H-M   'P 1'
#
loop_
_entity.id
_entity.type
_entity.pdbx_description
1 polymer ?
#
loop_
_entity_poly.entity_id
_entity_poly.type
_entity_poly.pdbx_seq_one_letter_code
_entity_poly.pdbx_strand_id
1 'polypeptide(L)'
;LLAIFNIAFKLEGIGNERFTVFYPAGYQEEAQLTLTYLEQYYRHADQITGNRPGRLTVVIEDIGTESNGFTDPVAAAVHLYANVPYPEFRFGATRSWWRTVSLHEYTHYSHLANVRGLVRYLRYPLGKVWLPGTISALYMYEGVTVLSESSILPYEGRLNEGYFTAYTNLRAAEDRLPSQNYLAHVPDGYPGGDLPYLIGSEFTEFLSAFAADEDAADYAKLARYYNHYASCCLLNVIGYDYSAKKVWGRDRNGLYQTWKKHAVSNAQYRQITGRTILTGYSLTYLAASDQGLYVYRQKNLPLAYDFSASYGELLFIDPRTGETKLILRGSLSLPVRIEGGDIYVAISDLRPNAKNYSLYGYGYVSTILRIRNGRMKKMLTGEIKAFAVRDGVLYHARKNKFGSDIYIENAKYFHFDSLLVEDMAFRDNGDLIFIGFREADGNNLYVLTADRALKQLTDQDFSFSGLSVAGDDVYFSANYGNAWQPYRMDLDAGEIYLLAGDGLAAYPVEFKDKLYYITIGDEKEVLKEVAGEEQTAAWTGARDRISMPALVSFTGKSVWENAWSLVWPDLSLPYYIPGMDDQPGFAGLVMIGHDALGVHQYNFNLLYDSTFHYDAVWNYRAFPPLSATIRINDKPDLTAGLLDLLCWLRNAGLLRSISLSSAFYPYSKDIDGRISLRMKPGETARLDMYAAGFFPLGSDNGLVGRAGLSFYWPFRFGVLVSRIQVGYAAESLSVVLPSGAEVIGVYGAKAGLRFTLPVASPRWGIDFPHLFIERIWASLEAQTGTASDQLSAEPEPIRYNYLGYLTLNMSVLNGFLKIRPSLGAVFDPAADKKFTPYFSVTTDLLALLDRMENRRRMARTIDRFPEDGYQ
;
A
#
# COMPACT_ATOMS: atom_id res chain seq x y z
N LEU A 1 6.71 31.99 16.23
CA LEU A 1 6.68 31.11 15.04
C LEU A 1 8.04 30.43 14.85
N LEU A 2 9.16 31.14 14.70
CA LEU A 2 10.50 30.55 14.52
C LEU A 2 10.92 29.60 15.68
N ALA A 3 10.52 29.86 16.93
CA ALA A 3 10.79 29.00 18.07
C ALA A 3 9.97 27.70 18.06
N ILE A 4 8.72 27.74 17.56
CA ILE A 4 7.86 26.56 17.38
C ILE A 4 8.44 25.66 16.28
N PHE A 5 9.00 26.21 15.24
CA PHE A 5 9.65 25.47 14.16
C PHE A 5 10.86 24.65 14.60
N ASN A 6 11.56 25.06 15.64
CA ASN A 6 12.81 24.41 16.09
C ASN A 6 12.61 23.20 17.02
N ILE A 7 11.42 23.02 17.59
CA ILE A 7 11.17 22.02 18.64
C ILE A 7 10.80 20.64 18.06
N ALA A 8 10.36 20.59 16.81
CA ALA A 8 9.67 19.43 16.28
C ALA A 8 10.53 18.42 15.51
N PHE A 9 11.70 18.80 15.01
CA PHE A 9 12.46 17.93 14.12
C PHE A 9 13.62 17.23 14.83
N LYS A 10 13.44 15.95 15.11
CA LYS A 10 14.51 15.02 15.50
C LYS A 10 15.15 14.35 14.29
N LEU A 11 15.16 15.02 13.14
CA LEU A 11 15.82 14.52 11.94
C LEU A 11 17.22 15.12 11.82
N GLU A 12 18.17 14.24 11.59
CA GLU A 12 19.54 14.57 11.15
C GLU A 12 19.60 14.48 9.63
N GLY A 13 20.56 15.15 9.00
CA GLY A 13 20.70 15.15 7.55
C GLY A 13 22.16 15.02 7.13
N ILE A 14 22.38 14.17 6.12
CA ILE A 14 23.65 14.07 5.40
C ILE A 14 23.41 14.19 3.90
N GLY A 15 24.42 14.51 3.14
CA GLY A 15 24.25 14.56 1.69
C GLY A 15 25.48 15.04 0.95
N ASN A 16 25.33 15.11 -0.37
CA ASN A 16 26.29 15.67 -1.30
C ASN A 16 25.61 16.71 -2.21
N GLU A 17 26.15 16.95 -3.40
CA GLU A 17 25.57 17.90 -4.35
C GLU A 17 24.24 17.41 -4.94
N ARG A 18 24.01 16.08 -5.06
CA ARG A 18 22.88 15.48 -5.75
C ARG A 18 21.82 14.93 -4.81
N PHE A 19 22.24 14.30 -3.71
CA PHE A 19 21.34 13.62 -2.77
C PHE A 19 21.44 14.23 -1.37
N THR A 20 20.30 14.36 -0.73
CA THR A 20 20.19 14.70 0.68
C THR A 20 19.37 13.61 1.37
N VAL A 21 19.90 12.99 2.44
CA VAL A 21 19.22 11.95 3.19
C VAL A 21 18.94 12.48 4.59
N PHE A 22 17.66 12.58 4.96
CA PHE A 22 17.18 12.87 6.30
C PHE A 22 16.80 11.58 7.01
N TYR A 23 17.13 11.47 8.29
CA TYR A 23 16.94 10.25 9.06
C TYR A 23 16.71 10.56 10.55
N PRO A 24 15.96 9.72 11.29
CA PRO A 24 15.81 9.85 12.74
C PRO A 24 17.10 9.44 13.45
N ALA A 25 17.28 9.93 14.68
CA ALA A 25 18.45 9.59 15.52
C ALA A 25 18.61 8.06 15.62
N GLY A 26 19.84 7.59 15.40
CA GLY A 26 20.21 6.18 15.42
C GLY A 26 20.20 5.48 14.05
N TYR A 27 19.84 6.16 12.96
CA TYR A 27 19.80 5.62 11.58
C TYR A 27 20.87 6.24 10.68
N GLN A 28 21.97 6.74 11.25
CA GLN A 28 23.05 7.40 10.47
C GLN A 28 23.73 6.43 9.51
N GLU A 29 23.93 5.18 9.91
CA GLU A 29 24.61 4.17 9.09
C GLU A 29 23.74 3.75 7.90
N GLU A 30 22.43 3.56 8.12
CA GLU A 30 21.45 3.33 7.05
C GLU A 30 21.37 4.51 6.06
N ALA A 31 21.47 5.73 6.57
CA ALA A 31 21.50 6.92 5.75
C ALA A 31 22.79 7.01 4.88
N GLN A 32 23.93 6.70 5.45
CA GLN A 32 25.20 6.62 4.71
C GLN A 32 25.18 5.53 3.65
N LEU A 33 24.61 4.38 3.96
CA LEU A 33 24.48 3.25 3.04
C LEU A 33 23.53 3.61 1.89
N THR A 34 22.37 4.20 2.19
CA THR A 34 21.42 4.72 1.20
C THR A 34 22.09 5.72 0.25
N LEU A 35 22.81 6.70 0.80
CA LEU A 35 23.56 7.69 0.01
C LEU A 35 24.60 7.04 -0.89
N THR A 36 25.30 6.02 -0.37
CA THR A 36 26.33 5.28 -1.09
C THR A 36 25.74 4.49 -2.26
N TYR A 37 24.65 3.76 -2.04
CA TYR A 37 23.99 3.01 -3.11
C TYR A 37 23.38 3.93 -4.17
N LEU A 38 22.79 5.04 -3.78
CA LEU A 38 22.30 6.03 -4.75
C LEU A 38 23.45 6.55 -5.62
N GLU A 39 24.59 6.94 -5.05
CA GLU A 39 25.75 7.41 -5.81
C GLU A 39 26.34 6.35 -6.73
N GLN A 40 26.31 5.11 -6.31
CA GLN A 40 26.85 4.01 -7.09
C GLN A 40 25.96 3.66 -8.29
N TYR A 41 24.63 3.69 -8.13
CA TYR A 41 23.70 3.10 -9.09
C TYR A 41 22.77 4.09 -9.79
N TYR A 42 22.69 5.38 -9.41
CA TYR A 42 21.79 6.34 -10.06
C TYR A 42 21.99 6.43 -11.57
N ARG A 43 23.22 6.27 -12.07
CA ARG A 43 23.52 6.35 -13.50
C ARG A 43 22.88 5.21 -14.29
N HIS A 44 22.75 4.04 -13.68
CA HIS A 44 22.07 2.90 -14.28
C HIS A 44 20.59 3.21 -14.53
N ALA A 45 19.88 3.71 -13.51
CA ALA A 45 18.49 4.15 -13.65
C ALA A 45 18.33 5.28 -14.68
N ASP A 46 19.26 6.25 -14.67
CA ASP A 46 19.27 7.36 -15.65
C ASP A 46 19.45 6.87 -17.10
N GLN A 47 20.23 5.80 -17.31
CA GLN A 47 20.39 5.15 -18.63
C GLN A 47 19.11 4.49 -19.11
N ILE A 48 18.42 3.76 -18.22
CA ILE A 48 17.15 3.08 -18.55
C ILE A 48 16.04 4.10 -18.85
N THR A 49 15.90 5.11 -18.01
CA THR A 49 14.82 6.12 -18.14
C THR A 49 15.12 7.21 -19.16
N GLY A 50 16.37 7.33 -19.58
CA GLY A 50 16.85 8.40 -20.47
C GLY A 50 16.82 9.80 -19.85
N ASN A 51 16.70 9.92 -18.53
CA ASN A 51 16.58 11.16 -17.81
C ASN A 51 17.64 11.26 -16.71
N ARG A 52 18.12 12.48 -16.48
CA ARG A 52 18.99 12.81 -15.36
C ARG A 52 18.35 13.92 -14.56
N PRO A 53 17.49 13.59 -13.58
CA PRO A 53 16.76 14.58 -12.80
C PRO A 53 17.69 15.41 -11.92
N GLY A 54 17.14 16.46 -11.32
CA GLY A 54 17.84 17.31 -10.37
C GLY A 54 18.14 16.66 -9.03
N ARG A 55 18.29 17.49 -8.00
CA ARG A 55 18.50 17.02 -6.61
C ARG A 55 17.31 16.20 -6.13
N LEU A 56 17.61 15.20 -5.30
CA LEU A 56 16.63 14.34 -4.64
C LEU A 56 16.81 14.41 -3.12
N THR A 57 15.71 14.54 -2.41
CA THR A 57 15.64 14.35 -0.97
C THR A 57 15.17 12.95 -0.67
N VAL A 58 15.89 12.23 0.19
CA VAL A 58 15.48 10.92 0.72
C VAL A 58 15.18 11.08 2.20
N VAL A 59 14.09 10.46 2.66
CA VAL A 59 13.67 10.48 4.05
C VAL A 59 13.58 9.06 4.56
N ILE A 60 14.39 8.72 5.56
CA ILE A 60 14.27 7.42 6.25
C ILE A 60 13.24 7.56 7.34
N GLU A 61 12.25 6.68 7.34
CA GLU A 61 11.17 6.63 8.32
C GLU A 61 11.22 5.34 9.13
N ASP A 62 11.12 5.46 10.44
CA ASP A 62 10.97 4.32 11.33
C ASP A 62 9.48 4.01 11.53
N ILE A 63 8.97 3.12 10.72
CA ILE A 63 7.56 2.67 10.77
C ILE A 63 7.43 1.36 11.57
N GLY A 64 8.47 0.92 12.25
CA GLY A 64 8.47 -0.31 13.05
C GLY A 64 8.66 -1.56 12.19
N THR A 65 7.70 -2.50 12.19
CA THR A 65 7.83 -3.80 11.50
C THR A 65 7.42 -3.77 10.01
N GLU A 66 6.96 -2.65 9.49
CA GLU A 66 6.55 -2.51 8.08
C GLU A 66 7.76 -2.16 7.19
N SER A 67 7.76 -2.69 5.96
CA SER A 67 8.80 -2.46 4.96
C SER A 67 8.16 -1.91 3.69
N ASN A 68 8.61 -0.75 3.24
CA ASN A 68 8.13 -0.13 2.00
C ASN A 68 9.07 1.02 1.57
N GLY A 69 8.82 1.57 0.39
CA GLY A 69 9.32 2.84 -0.09
C GLY A 69 8.26 3.52 -0.95
N PHE A 70 8.38 4.82 -1.16
CA PHE A 70 7.57 5.52 -2.15
C PHE A 70 8.26 6.80 -2.62
N THR A 71 7.95 7.19 -3.83
CA THR A 71 8.45 8.38 -4.49
C THR A 71 7.38 9.45 -4.62
N ASP A 72 7.72 10.67 -4.24
CA ASP A 72 6.97 11.89 -4.55
C ASP A 72 7.73 12.70 -5.61
N PRO A 73 7.39 12.55 -6.90
CA PRO A 73 8.13 13.20 -7.98
C PRO A 73 7.90 14.73 -8.01
N VAL A 74 6.83 15.21 -7.39
CA VAL A 74 6.48 16.64 -7.33
C VAL A 74 7.35 17.35 -6.31
N ALA A 75 7.50 16.76 -5.13
CA ALA A 75 8.39 17.25 -4.10
C ALA A 75 9.87 16.91 -4.33
N ALA A 76 10.18 16.09 -5.36
CA ALA A 76 11.51 15.50 -5.56
C ALA A 76 11.99 14.77 -4.29
N ALA A 77 11.12 13.93 -3.74
CA ALA A 77 11.35 13.22 -2.49
C ALA A 77 11.12 11.71 -2.65
N VAL A 78 11.89 10.94 -1.90
CA VAL A 78 11.75 9.49 -1.71
C VAL A 78 11.66 9.21 -0.22
N HIS A 79 10.72 8.39 0.19
CA HIS A 79 10.58 7.94 1.57
C HIS A 79 10.88 6.45 1.64
N LEU A 80 11.76 6.05 2.57
CA LEU A 80 12.20 4.66 2.76
C LEU A 80 11.92 4.21 4.19
N TYR A 81 11.28 3.06 4.34
CA TYR A 81 11.04 2.48 5.67
C TYR A 81 12.25 1.69 6.14
N ALA A 82 12.65 1.95 7.38
CA ALA A 82 13.88 1.43 7.97
C ALA A 82 13.84 -0.06 8.34
N ASN A 83 12.87 -0.80 7.83
CA ASN A 83 12.71 -2.23 8.13
C ASN A 83 13.00 -3.08 6.88
N VAL A 84 13.86 -4.10 7.03
CA VAL A 84 14.06 -5.13 5.99
C VAL A 84 12.80 -5.99 5.90
N PRO A 85 12.27 -6.27 4.69
CA PRO A 85 11.07 -7.11 4.54
C PRO A 85 11.32 -8.53 5.05
N TYR A 86 10.26 -9.17 5.56
CA TYR A 86 10.27 -10.60 5.83
C TYR A 86 10.42 -11.36 4.49
N PRO A 87 11.27 -12.40 4.40
CA PRO A 87 11.48 -13.14 3.16
C PRO A 87 10.25 -14.00 2.84
N GLU A 88 9.34 -13.44 2.08
CA GLU A 88 8.19 -14.16 1.51
C GLU A 88 8.51 -14.59 0.07
N PHE A 89 7.94 -15.69 -0.39
CA PHE A 89 8.14 -16.19 -1.75
C PHE A 89 7.63 -15.24 -2.86
N ARG A 90 6.91 -14.19 -2.50
CA ARG A 90 6.49 -13.12 -3.42
C ARG A 90 7.44 -11.95 -3.48
N PHE A 91 8.30 -11.80 -2.49
CA PHE A 91 9.21 -10.67 -2.35
C PHE A 91 10.47 -11.07 -1.56
N GLY A 92 11.17 -12.10 -2.04
CA GLY A 92 12.32 -12.68 -1.33
C GLY A 92 13.67 -12.44 -1.99
N ALA A 93 13.71 -12.07 -3.29
CA ALA A 93 14.97 -11.85 -4.02
C ALA A 93 15.62 -10.52 -3.64
N THR A 94 16.14 -10.42 -2.41
CA THR A 94 16.78 -9.21 -1.88
C THR A 94 18.09 -9.57 -1.20
N ARG A 95 19.23 -9.17 -1.78
CA ARG A 95 20.56 -9.28 -1.17
C ARG A 95 20.92 -8.05 -0.35
N SER A 96 20.34 -6.90 -0.68
CA SER A 96 20.47 -5.64 0.03
C SER A 96 19.14 -4.86 -0.05
N TRP A 97 18.48 -4.69 1.09
CA TRP A 97 17.26 -3.89 1.14
C TRP A 97 17.50 -2.45 0.74
N TRP A 98 18.54 -1.83 1.29
CA TRP A 98 18.82 -0.41 1.03
C TRP A 98 19.19 -0.14 -0.43
N ARG A 99 19.88 -1.06 -1.10
CA ARG A 99 20.18 -0.95 -2.53
C ARG A 99 18.92 -1.10 -3.37
N THR A 100 18.18 -2.19 -3.16
CA THR A 100 16.98 -2.51 -3.93
C THR A 100 15.95 -1.40 -3.84
N VAL A 101 15.56 -0.99 -2.62
CA VAL A 101 14.52 0.03 -2.43
C VAL A 101 14.99 1.41 -2.90
N SER A 102 16.24 1.79 -2.63
CA SER A 102 16.78 3.09 -3.07
C SER A 102 16.82 3.20 -4.59
N LEU A 103 17.23 2.15 -5.27
CA LEU A 103 17.29 2.13 -6.74
C LEU A 103 15.88 2.10 -7.35
N HIS A 104 14.97 1.30 -6.79
CA HIS A 104 13.58 1.26 -7.20
C HIS A 104 12.94 2.64 -7.14
N GLU A 105 12.99 3.29 -5.99
CA GLU A 105 12.37 4.60 -5.78
C GLU A 105 13.07 5.72 -6.55
N TYR A 106 14.41 5.66 -6.68
CA TYR A 106 15.12 6.58 -7.53
C TYR A 106 14.73 6.44 -9.01
N THR A 107 14.49 5.22 -9.47
CA THR A 107 14.05 4.97 -10.86
C THR A 107 12.67 5.55 -11.10
N HIS A 108 11.74 5.46 -10.12
CA HIS A 108 10.48 6.20 -10.19
C HIS A 108 10.72 7.70 -10.34
N TYR A 109 11.58 8.28 -9.50
CA TYR A 109 11.90 9.70 -9.60
C TYR A 109 12.49 10.07 -10.95
N SER A 110 13.50 9.32 -11.44
CA SER A 110 14.12 9.56 -12.73
C SER A 110 13.11 9.46 -13.88
N HIS A 111 12.24 8.44 -13.87
CA HIS A 111 11.20 8.25 -14.89
C HIS A 111 10.12 9.32 -14.84
N LEU A 112 9.51 9.54 -13.66
CA LEU A 112 8.36 10.43 -13.51
C LEU A 112 8.73 11.91 -13.62
N ALA A 113 9.93 12.29 -13.19
CA ALA A 113 10.43 13.67 -13.34
C ALA A 113 10.98 14.00 -14.74
N ASN A 114 10.89 13.06 -15.71
CA ASN A 114 11.30 13.30 -17.09
C ASN A 114 10.31 14.24 -17.77
N VAL A 115 10.76 15.48 -18.01
CA VAL A 115 9.96 16.56 -18.64
C VAL A 115 10.76 17.22 -19.74
N ARG A 116 10.21 17.18 -20.95
CA ARG A 116 10.88 17.71 -22.14
C ARG A 116 9.96 18.59 -22.99
N GLY A 117 10.54 19.24 -23.96
CA GLY A 117 9.77 20.06 -24.94
C GLY A 117 9.02 21.21 -24.27
N LEU A 118 7.83 21.52 -24.79
CA LEU A 118 6.99 22.63 -24.32
C LEU A 118 6.54 22.45 -22.85
N VAL A 119 6.29 21.22 -22.40
CA VAL A 119 5.84 20.94 -21.01
C VAL A 119 6.85 21.46 -19.99
N ARG A 120 8.15 21.41 -20.28
CA ARG A 120 9.20 21.95 -19.42
C ARG A 120 9.00 23.44 -19.13
N TYR A 121 8.57 24.22 -20.13
CA TYR A 121 8.32 25.65 -19.96
C TYR A 121 6.99 25.94 -19.30
N LEU A 122 5.97 25.13 -19.56
CA LEU A 122 4.65 25.24 -18.93
C LEU A 122 4.68 25.00 -17.42
N ARG A 123 5.63 24.21 -16.93
CA ARG A 123 5.80 23.98 -15.49
C ARG A 123 6.11 25.25 -14.70
N TYR A 124 6.77 26.24 -15.30
CA TYR A 124 7.09 27.47 -14.57
C TYR A 124 5.83 28.24 -14.14
N PRO A 125 4.86 28.53 -15.02
CA PRO A 125 3.63 29.18 -14.61
C PRO A 125 2.58 28.27 -14.00
N LEU A 126 2.56 26.96 -14.34
CA LEU A 126 1.48 26.05 -13.95
C LEU A 126 1.85 25.13 -12.77
N GLY A 127 3.13 25.10 -12.36
CA GLY A 127 3.58 24.33 -11.20
C GLY A 127 4.26 23.01 -11.52
N LYS A 128 4.82 22.39 -10.48
CA LYS A 128 5.64 21.15 -10.56
C LYS A 128 4.85 19.91 -10.97
N VAL A 129 3.54 19.87 -10.76
CA VAL A 129 2.68 18.70 -11.05
C VAL A 129 2.57 18.33 -12.52
N TRP A 130 2.97 19.21 -13.42
CA TRP A 130 2.97 18.95 -14.87
C TRP A 130 4.11 17.98 -15.23
N LEU A 131 3.90 16.75 -14.85
CA LEU A 131 4.80 15.63 -15.05
C LEU A 131 4.14 14.61 -15.99
N PRO A 132 4.54 14.54 -17.27
CA PRO A 132 3.97 13.60 -18.22
C PRO A 132 3.98 12.13 -17.74
N GLY A 133 5.04 11.73 -17.04
CA GLY A 133 5.20 10.39 -16.49
C GLY A 133 4.09 9.95 -15.54
N THR A 134 3.46 10.87 -14.81
CA THR A 134 2.43 10.53 -13.81
C THR A 134 1.11 10.06 -14.40
N ILE A 135 0.87 10.31 -15.69
CA ILE A 135 -0.31 9.82 -16.43
C ILE A 135 -0.05 8.43 -17.04
N SER A 136 1.11 7.82 -16.78
CA SER A 136 1.44 6.47 -17.22
C SER A 136 0.52 5.42 -16.63
N ALA A 137 0.29 4.35 -17.39
CA ALA A 137 -0.32 3.15 -16.84
C ALA A 137 0.57 2.54 -15.74
N LEU A 138 -0.05 1.97 -14.71
CA LEU A 138 0.66 1.45 -13.53
C LEU A 138 1.77 0.45 -13.92
N TYR A 139 1.47 -0.49 -14.81
CA TYR A 139 2.43 -1.49 -15.26
C TYR A 139 3.66 -0.93 -15.99
N MET A 140 3.57 0.29 -16.51
CA MET A 140 4.69 0.91 -17.23
C MET A 140 5.70 1.53 -16.26
N TYR A 141 5.25 2.25 -15.23
CA TYR A 141 6.18 2.87 -14.31
C TYR A 141 6.65 1.90 -13.22
N GLU A 142 5.87 0.87 -12.86
CA GLU A 142 6.34 -0.20 -12.00
C GLU A 142 7.26 -1.18 -12.77
N GLY A 143 6.96 -1.44 -14.03
CA GLY A 143 7.80 -2.31 -14.86
C GLY A 143 9.23 -1.78 -15.07
N VAL A 144 9.40 -0.48 -15.26
CA VAL A 144 10.73 0.11 -15.43
C VAL A 144 11.56 0.11 -14.14
N THR A 145 10.91 0.24 -12.99
CA THR A 145 11.60 0.20 -11.70
C THR A 145 12.03 -1.22 -11.35
N VAL A 146 11.18 -2.21 -11.60
CA VAL A 146 11.52 -3.62 -11.39
C VAL A 146 12.64 -4.06 -12.35
N LEU A 147 12.61 -3.62 -13.61
CA LEU A 147 13.75 -3.85 -14.53
C LEU A 147 15.04 -3.26 -13.97
N SER A 148 15.01 -2.03 -13.49
CA SER A 148 16.19 -1.34 -12.95
C SER A 148 16.77 -2.05 -11.72
N GLU A 149 15.95 -2.43 -10.75
CA GLU A 149 16.41 -3.14 -9.54
C GLU A 149 16.94 -4.54 -9.82
N SER A 150 16.43 -5.21 -10.88
CA SER A 150 16.76 -6.60 -11.18
C SER A 150 17.94 -6.78 -12.12
N SER A 151 18.35 -5.71 -12.80
CA SER A 151 19.45 -5.78 -13.81
C SER A 151 20.85 -5.47 -13.25
N ILE A 152 20.96 -5.26 -11.93
CA ILE A 152 22.26 -4.97 -11.29
C ILE A 152 23.00 -6.25 -10.92
N LEU A 153 22.31 -7.19 -10.28
CA LEU A 153 22.89 -8.40 -9.73
C LEU A 153 21.95 -9.61 -9.93
N PRO A 154 22.52 -10.80 -10.12
CA PRO A 154 21.73 -12.01 -10.09
C PRO A 154 21.12 -12.22 -8.69
N TYR A 155 19.95 -12.86 -8.65
CA TYR A 155 19.19 -13.12 -7.42
C TYR A 155 18.81 -11.86 -6.61
N GLU A 156 18.78 -10.71 -7.26
CA GLU A 156 18.28 -9.46 -6.66
C GLU A 156 17.27 -8.78 -7.56
N GLY A 157 16.21 -8.24 -6.94
CA GLY A 157 15.08 -7.63 -7.65
C GLY A 157 14.05 -8.62 -8.15
N ARG A 158 12.86 -8.11 -8.41
CA ARG A 158 11.65 -8.93 -8.62
C ARG A 158 11.61 -9.71 -9.93
N LEU A 159 12.37 -9.34 -10.98
CA LEU A 159 12.52 -10.19 -12.17
C LEU A 159 13.34 -11.46 -11.89
N ASN A 160 14.16 -11.45 -10.83
CA ASN A 160 14.89 -12.61 -10.36
C ASN A 160 14.12 -13.39 -9.26
N GLU A 161 12.85 -13.08 -9.07
CA GLU A 161 11.95 -13.70 -8.10
C GLU A 161 11.17 -14.85 -8.73
N GLY A 162 11.30 -16.04 -8.18
CA GLY A 162 10.65 -17.23 -8.73
C GLY A 162 9.12 -17.15 -8.80
N TYR A 163 8.49 -16.33 -7.96
CA TYR A 163 7.05 -16.08 -8.05
C TYR A 163 6.67 -15.33 -9.33
N PHE A 164 7.44 -14.34 -9.74
CA PHE A 164 7.21 -13.56 -10.95
C PHE A 164 7.28 -14.44 -12.18
N THR A 165 8.37 -15.19 -12.30
CA THR A 165 8.57 -16.13 -13.41
C THR A 165 7.50 -17.22 -13.45
N ALA A 166 7.19 -17.84 -12.32
CA ALA A 166 6.18 -18.90 -12.24
C ALA A 166 4.78 -18.40 -12.60
N TYR A 167 4.37 -17.23 -12.13
CA TYR A 167 3.06 -16.65 -12.44
C TYR A 167 2.92 -16.35 -13.92
N THR A 168 3.88 -15.66 -14.52
CA THR A 168 3.85 -15.33 -15.95
C THR A 168 3.83 -16.59 -16.82
N ASN A 169 4.68 -17.57 -16.50
CA ASN A 169 4.73 -18.85 -17.23
C ASN A 169 3.42 -19.65 -17.12
N LEU A 170 2.80 -19.70 -15.95
CA LEU A 170 1.49 -20.34 -15.75
C LEU A 170 0.43 -19.67 -16.64
N ARG A 171 0.32 -18.34 -16.57
CA ARG A 171 -0.69 -17.59 -17.34
C ARG A 171 -0.44 -17.66 -18.84
N ALA A 172 0.82 -17.69 -19.26
CA ALA A 172 1.19 -17.86 -20.64
C ALA A 172 0.87 -19.29 -21.17
N ALA A 173 1.20 -20.32 -20.40
CA ALA A 173 0.89 -21.72 -20.76
C ALA A 173 -0.62 -21.98 -20.90
N GLU A 174 -1.46 -21.26 -20.15
CA GLU A 174 -2.91 -21.32 -20.22
C GLU A 174 -3.52 -20.35 -21.26
N ASP A 175 -2.70 -19.57 -21.99
CA ASP A 175 -3.12 -18.45 -22.87
C ASP A 175 -4.07 -17.45 -22.17
N ARG A 176 -3.78 -17.16 -20.89
CA ARG A 176 -4.61 -16.32 -20.02
C ARG A 176 -3.87 -15.08 -19.51
N LEU A 177 -2.84 -14.63 -20.20
CA LEU A 177 -2.18 -13.38 -19.88
C LEU A 177 -3.18 -12.22 -19.93
N PRO A 178 -3.17 -11.33 -18.94
CA PRO A 178 -4.17 -10.25 -18.82
C PRO A 178 -4.14 -9.28 -19.98
N SER A 179 -5.17 -8.47 -20.13
CA SER A 179 -5.16 -7.35 -21.08
C SER A 179 -4.35 -6.18 -20.54
N GLN A 180 -3.79 -5.38 -21.43
CA GLN A 180 -3.02 -4.18 -21.06
C GLN A 180 -3.84 -3.18 -20.24
N ASN A 181 -5.13 -3.06 -20.55
CA ASN A 181 -6.05 -2.19 -19.83
C ASN A 181 -6.27 -2.63 -18.37
N TYR A 182 -6.28 -3.94 -18.13
CA TYR A 182 -6.42 -4.48 -16.76
C TYR A 182 -5.19 -4.19 -15.89
N LEU A 183 -4.03 -4.03 -16.49
CA LEU A 183 -2.76 -3.70 -15.83
C LEU A 183 -2.56 -2.18 -15.59
N ALA A 184 -3.39 -1.34 -16.20
CA ALA A 184 -3.23 0.10 -16.12
C ALA A 184 -3.53 0.68 -14.73
N HIS A 185 -4.23 -0.07 -13.89
CA HIS A 185 -4.59 0.28 -12.52
C HIS A 185 -4.38 -0.92 -11.57
N VAL A 186 -4.59 -0.74 -10.27
CA VAL A 186 -4.56 -1.84 -9.30
C VAL A 186 -5.78 -2.74 -9.51
N PRO A 187 -5.59 -3.99 -9.98
CA PRO A 187 -6.70 -4.93 -10.18
C PRO A 187 -7.31 -5.39 -8.86
N ASP A 188 -8.60 -5.73 -8.86
CA ASP A 188 -9.29 -6.32 -7.71
C ASP A 188 -9.17 -7.87 -7.63
N GLY A 189 -8.79 -8.50 -8.75
CA GLY A 189 -8.55 -9.94 -8.83
C GLY A 189 -7.14 -10.34 -8.41
N TYR A 190 -6.93 -11.65 -8.17
CA TYR A 190 -5.62 -12.21 -7.87
C TYR A 190 -4.61 -11.96 -9.01
N PRO A 191 -3.36 -11.61 -8.72
CA PRO A 191 -2.73 -11.38 -7.43
C PRO A 191 -2.86 -9.92 -6.93
N GLY A 192 -3.83 -9.16 -7.42
CA GLY A 192 -4.13 -7.81 -6.97
C GLY A 192 -3.09 -6.79 -7.39
N GLY A 193 -2.62 -6.03 -6.42
CA GLY A 193 -1.63 -4.97 -6.65
C GLY A 193 -0.30 -5.44 -7.22
N ASP A 194 0.05 -6.71 -7.08
CA ASP A 194 1.32 -7.26 -7.61
C ASP A 194 1.28 -7.45 -9.13
N LEU A 195 0.08 -7.61 -9.72
CA LEU A 195 -0.08 -7.92 -11.14
C LEU A 195 0.56 -6.90 -12.10
N PRO A 196 0.44 -5.58 -11.90
CA PRO A 196 1.15 -4.59 -12.72
C PRO A 196 2.68 -4.68 -12.63
N TYR A 197 3.22 -5.08 -11.47
CA TYR A 197 4.66 -5.31 -11.30
C TYR A 197 5.11 -6.55 -12.06
N LEU A 198 4.42 -7.69 -11.86
CA LEU A 198 4.69 -8.97 -12.51
C LEU A 198 4.76 -8.84 -14.02
N ILE A 199 3.64 -8.47 -14.63
CA ILE A 199 3.50 -8.41 -16.09
C ILE A 199 4.20 -7.18 -16.68
N GLY A 200 4.21 -6.07 -15.93
CA GLY A 200 4.86 -4.83 -16.37
C GLY A 200 6.36 -4.97 -16.50
N SER A 201 7.01 -5.66 -15.57
CA SER A 201 8.46 -5.88 -15.60
C SER A 201 8.87 -6.80 -16.74
N GLU A 202 8.19 -7.93 -16.91
CA GLU A 202 8.42 -8.89 -18.00
C GLU A 202 8.22 -8.23 -19.39
N PHE A 203 7.17 -7.41 -19.50
CA PHE A 203 6.94 -6.66 -20.75
C PHE A 203 8.02 -5.59 -20.98
N THR A 204 8.47 -4.90 -19.94
CA THR A 204 9.53 -3.87 -20.05
C THR A 204 10.89 -4.49 -20.36
N GLU A 205 11.19 -5.64 -19.77
CA GLU A 205 12.38 -6.45 -20.10
C GLU A 205 12.33 -6.89 -21.56
N PHE A 206 11.22 -7.44 -22.02
CA PHE A 206 11.02 -7.77 -23.43
C PHE A 206 11.23 -6.57 -24.36
N LEU A 207 10.73 -5.38 -24.00
CA LEU A 207 10.94 -4.16 -24.80
C LEU A 207 12.42 -3.77 -24.87
N SER A 208 13.18 -3.96 -23.80
CA SER A 208 14.63 -3.71 -23.77
C SER A 208 15.37 -4.67 -24.70
N ALA A 209 15.03 -5.96 -24.66
CA ALA A 209 15.62 -7.01 -25.50
C ALA A 209 15.16 -6.97 -26.96
N PHE A 210 13.84 -6.68 -27.19
CA PHE A 210 13.26 -6.56 -28.56
C PHE A 210 13.90 -5.46 -29.39
N ALA A 211 14.66 -4.65 -28.76
CA ALA A 211 15.31 -3.49 -29.33
C ALA A 211 16.79 -3.72 -29.64
N ALA A 212 17.41 -4.77 -29.10
CA ALA A 212 18.83 -5.01 -29.22
C ALA A 212 19.20 -5.49 -30.64
N ASP A 213 20.18 -4.85 -31.26
CA ASP A 213 20.99 -5.47 -32.29
C ASP A 213 21.91 -6.47 -31.57
N GLU A 214 21.57 -7.71 -31.65
CA GLU A 214 22.21 -8.99 -31.31
C GLU A 214 23.07 -9.15 -30.03
N ASP A 215 23.61 -8.14 -29.34
CA ASP A 215 24.65 -8.41 -28.32
C ASP A 215 24.53 -7.73 -26.94
N ALA A 216 23.54 -6.87 -26.63
CA ALA A 216 23.39 -6.30 -25.28
C ALA A 216 21.99 -5.72 -25.04
N ALA A 217 21.53 -5.76 -23.80
CA ALA A 217 20.35 -5.01 -23.36
C ALA A 217 20.53 -3.52 -23.67
N ASP A 218 20.01 -3.06 -24.81
CA ASP A 218 20.17 -1.68 -25.25
C ASP A 218 19.04 -0.80 -24.67
N TYR A 219 19.27 -0.28 -23.47
CA TYR A 219 18.36 0.68 -22.84
C TYR A 219 18.17 1.97 -23.65
N ALA A 220 18.97 2.21 -24.70
CA ALA A 220 18.86 3.43 -25.51
C ALA A 220 17.49 3.55 -26.21
N LYS A 221 16.86 2.44 -26.60
CA LYS A 221 15.50 2.49 -27.17
C LYS A 221 14.45 2.77 -26.11
N LEU A 222 14.53 2.16 -24.92
CA LEU A 222 13.68 2.50 -23.79
C LEU A 222 13.85 3.99 -23.41
N ALA A 223 15.07 4.45 -23.26
CA ALA A 223 15.39 5.85 -22.97
C ALA A 223 14.81 6.80 -24.04
N ARG A 224 14.92 6.48 -25.33
CA ARG A 224 14.29 7.25 -26.42
C ARG A 224 12.77 7.24 -26.30
N TYR A 225 12.17 6.12 -25.99
CA TYR A 225 10.72 6.00 -25.81
C TYR A 225 10.22 6.93 -24.70
N TYR A 226 10.84 6.86 -23.51
CA TYR A 226 10.48 7.72 -22.39
C TYR A 226 10.75 9.21 -22.69
N ASN A 227 11.80 9.54 -23.41
CA ASN A 227 12.11 10.91 -23.80
C ASN A 227 11.11 11.47 -24.83
N HIS A 228 10.68 10.67 -25.79
CA HIS A 228 9.61 11.06 -26.73
C HIS A 228 8.31 11.28 -25.99
N TYR A 229 7.95 10.37 -25.11
CA TYR A 229 6.77 10.44 -24.29
C TYR A 229 6.77 11.68 -23.38
N ALA A 230 7.89 11.96 -22.70
CA ALA A 230 8.08 13.13 -21.85
C ALA A 230 8.00 14.48 -22.61
N SER A 231 8.12 14.46 -23.93
CA SER A 231 7.98 15.64 -24.80
C SER A 231 6.57 15.82 -25.38
N CYS A 232 5.72 14.80 -25.31
CA CYS A 232 4.36 14.86 -25.78
C CYS A 232 3.50 15.73 -24.85
N CYS A 233 2.90 16.79 -25.41
CA CYS A 233 2.13 17.77 -24.66
C CYS A 233 0.92 17.17 -23.95
N LEU A 234 0.54 17.77 -22.82
CA LEU A 234 -0.74 17.85 -22.10
C LEU A 234 -1.73 16.65 -22.16
N LEU A 235 -1.79 15.87 -23.23
CA LEU A 235 -2.64 14.68 -23.43
C LEU A 235 -1.75 13.45 -23.65
N ASN A 236 -1.04 13.04 -22.64
CA ASN A 236 -0.11 11.91 -22.70
C ASN A 236 -0.76 10.55 -22.99
N VAL A 237 -2.07 10.45 -22.93
CA VAL A 237 -2.80 9.26 -23.36
C VAL A 237 -2.46 8.87 -24.81
N ILE A 238 -2.28 9.87 -25.67
CA ILE A 238 -1.89 9.69 -27.10
C ILE A 238 -0.37 9.52 -27.23
N GLY A 239 0.40 10.15 -26.35
CA GLY A 239 1.86 10.20 -26.41
C GLY A 239 2.53 8.84 -26.31
N TYR A 240 1.94 7.89 -25.60
CA TYR A 240 2.47 6.53 -25.47
C TYR A 240 2.50 5.78 -26.78
N ASP A 241 1.38 5.72 -27.47
CA ASP A 241 1.26 5.00 -28.74
C ASP A 241 2.07 5.67 -29.84
N TYR A 242 2.06 7.01 -29.86
CA TYR A 242 2.88 7.77 -30.78
C TYR A 242 4.38 7.51 -30.57
N SER A 243 4.83 7.53 -29.33
CA SER A 243 6.23 7.29 -28.98
C SER A 243 6.67 5.86 -29.27
N ALA A 244 5.82 4.87 -29.01
CA ALA A 244 6.04 3.47 -29.34
C ALA A 244 6.18 3.27 -30.85
N LYS A 245 5.25 3.83 -31.65
CA LYS A 245 5.33 3.80 -33.13
C LYS A 245 6.63 4.41 -33.64
N LYS A 246 7.06 5.52 -33.03
CA LYS A 246 8.29 6.22 -33.44
C LYS A 246 9.57 5.44 -33.13
N VAL A 247 9.60 4.68 -32.03
CA VAL A 247 10.79 3.93 -31.58
C VAL A 247 10.83 2.53 -32.17
N TRP A 248 9.71 1.81 -32.19
CA TRP A 248 9.63 0.38 -32.58
C TRP A 248 8.79 0.12 -33.84
N GLY A 249 8.23 1.15 -34.47
CA GLY A 249 7.36 0.99 -35.64
C GLY A 249 5.97 0.42 -35.34
N ARG A 250 5.64 0.17 -34.07
CA ARG A 250 4.37 -0.41 -33.60
C ARG A 250 3.80 0.41 -32.47
N ASP A 251 2.49 0.43 -32.32
CA ASP A 251 1.86 1.00 -31.15
C ASP A 251 2.05 0.09 -29.93
N ARG A 252 1.73 0.61 -28.77
CA ARG A 252 1.88 -0.08 -27.49
C ARG A 252 1.12 -1.42 -27.45
N ASN A 253 -0.12 -1.45 -27.96
CA ASN A 253 -0.90 -2.68 -28.01
C ASN A 253 -0.27 -3.70 -28.96
N GLY A 254 0.20 -3.30 -30.14
CA GLY A 254 0.91 -4.19 -31.06
C GLY A 254 2.19 -4.78 -30.47
N LEU A 255 2.94 -4.01 -29.68
CA LEU A 255 4.10 -4.50 -28.92
C LEU A 255 3.69 -5.50 -27.84
N TYR A 256 2.63 -5.17 -27.07
CA TYR A 256 2.11 -6.03 -26.03
C TYR A 256 1.61 -7.38 -26.57
N GLN A 257 0.88 -7.37 -27.70
CA GLN A 257 0.47 -8.62 -28.37
C GLN A 257 1.67 -9.43 -28.89
N THR A 258 2.74 -8.76 -29.32
CA THR A 258 3.98 -9.44 -29.73
C THR A 258 4.66 -10.12 -28.54
N TRP A 259 4.75 -9.41 -27.40
CA TRP A 259 5.24 -9.97 -26.14
C TRP A 259 4.38 -11.16 -25.67
N LYS A 260 3.06 -11.05 -25.69
CA LYS A 260 2.16 -12.17 -25.32
C LYS A 260 2.44 -13.42 -26.14
N LYS A 261 2.59 -13.29 -27.46
CA LYS A 261 2.94 -14.42 -28.33
C LYS A 261 4.30 -15.01 -27.97
N HIS A 262 5.28 -14.16 -27.67
CA HIS A 262 6.61 -14.59 -27.23
C HIS A 262 6.51 -15.35 -25.88
N ALA A 263 5.82 -14.81 -24.90
CA ALA A 263 5.62 -15.45 -23.61
C ALA A 263 4.92 -16.82 -23.73
N VAL A 264 3.83 -16.90 -24.53
CA VAL A 264 3.12 -18.16 -24.77
C VAL A 264 4.02 -19.20 -25.47
N SER A 265 4.83 -18.78 -26.44
CA SER A 265 5.72 -19.72 -27.17
C SER A 265 6.87 -20.24 -26.30
N ASN A 266 7.27 -19.50 -25.29
CA ASN A 266 8.39 -19.84 -24.41
C ASN A 266 7.97 -20.34 -23.02
N ALA A 267 6.67 -20.40 -22.74
CA ALA A 267 6.18 -20.85 -21.45
C ALA A 267 6.62 -22.28 -21.12
N GLN A 268 7.31 -22.43 -19.99
CA GLN A 268 7.83 -23.71 -19.50
C GLN A 268 7.28 -24.03 -18.10
N TYR A 269 6.02 -23.75 -17.87
CA TYR A 269 5.41 -24.05 -16.57
C TYR A 269 4.92 -25.48 -16.53
N ARG A 270 5.40 -26.24 -15.54
CA ARG A 270 4.81 -27.52 -15.15
C ARG A 270 4.02 -27.33 -13.87
N GLN A 271 2.74 -27.65 -13.94
CA GLN A 271 1.93 -27.66 -12.73
C GLN A 271 2.31 -28.88 -11.90
N ILE A 272 2.66 -28.63 -10.63
CA ILE A 272 2.98 -29.71 -9.70
C ILE A 272 1.77 -30.63 -9.52
N THR A 273 1.97 -31.93 -9.76
CA THR A 273 0.95 -32.96 -9.54
C THR A 273 0.77 -33.19 -8.05
N GLY A 274 -0.47 -33.33 -7.58
CA GLY A 274 -0.76 -33.54 -6.18
C GLY A 274 -2.21 -33.22 -5.81
N ARG A 275 -2.63 -33.67 -4.65
CA ARG A 275 -4.00 -33.45 -4.17
C ARG A 275 -4.15 -32.03 -3.65
N THR A 276 -5.09 -31.26 -4.20
CA THR A 276 -5.46 -29.97 -3.66
C THR A 276 -6.20 -30.10 -2.34
N ILE A 277 -5.69 -29.42 -1.30
CA ILE A 277 -6.26 -29.43 0.04
C ILE A 277 -7.09 -28.16 0.29
N LEU A 278 -6.55 -27.01 -0.09
CA LEU A 278 -7.19 -25.71 0.12
C LEU A 278 -6.83 -24.74 -1.01
N THR A 279 -7.70 -23.78 -1.26
CA THR A 279 -7.42 -22.66 -2.15
C THR A 279 -7.73 -21.33 -1.45
N GLY A 280 -6.98 -20.28 -1.77
CA GLY A 280 -7.17 -18.94 -1.22
C GLY A 280 -6.68 -17.85 -2.15
N TYR A 281 -7.11 -16.60 -1.91
CA TYR A 281 -6.56 -15.44 -2.61
C TYR A 281 -5.06 -15.31 -2.33
N SER A 282 -4.65 -15.50 -1.07
CA SER A 282 -3.27 -15.62 -0.64
C SER A 282 -3.19 -16.64 0.48
N LEU A 283 -2.21 -17.53 0.42
CA LEU A 283 -1.89 -18.51 1.45
C LEU A 283 -0.45 -18.31 1.90
N THR A 284 -0.23 -18.25 3.23
CA THR A 284 1.11 -18.11 3.82
C THR A 284 1.19 -18.82 5.17
N TYR A 285 2.37 -18.88 5.74
CA TYR A 285 2.62 -19.35 7.11
C TYR A 285 2.05 -20.76 7.38
N LEU A 286 2.33 -21.70 6.45
CA LEU A 286 1.98 -23.08 6.63
C LEU A 286 2.77 -23.70 7.80
N ALA A 287 2.08 -24.39 8.70
CA ALA A 287 2.69 -25.10 9.83
C ALA A 287 1.97 -26.43 10.07
N ALA A 288 2.69 -27.42 10.57
CA ALA A 288 2.15 -28.74 10.92
C ALA A 288 2.11 -28.94 12.43
N SER A 289 1.17 -29.78 12.90
CA SER A 289 1.08 -30.33 14.25
C SER A 289 0.74 -31.79 14.16
N ASP A 290 0.78 -32.52 15.26
CA ASP A 290 0.38 -33.95 15.31
C ASP A 290 -1.07 -34.21 14.85
N GLN A 291 -1.92 -33.18 14.90
CA GLN A 291 -3.34 -33.27 14.58
C GLN A 291 -3.68 -32.87 13.12
N GLY A 292 -2.91 -31.97 12.49
CA GLY A 292 -3.16 -31.46 11.15
C GLY A 292 -2.35 -30.21 10.84
N LEU A 293 -2.80 -29.50 9.82
CA LEU A 293 -2.10 -28.34 9.26
C LEU A 293 -2.76 -27.04 9.70
N TYR A 294 -1.96 -26.00 9.81
CA TYR A 294 -2.39 -24.62 9.98
C TYR A 294 -1.91 -23.80 8.82
N VAL A 295 -2.78 -22.98 8.25
CA VAL A 295 -2.45 -22.07 7.15
C VAL A 295 -3.13 -20.72 7.34
N TYR A 296 -2.40 -19.66 7.07
CA TYR A 296 -2.98 -18.32 7.02
C TYR A 296 -3.49 -18.04 5.61
N ARG A 297 -4.76 -17.62 5.51
CA ARG A 297 -5.45 -17.32 4.27
C ARG A 297 -5.93 -15.88 4.28
N GLN A 298 -5.51 -15.09 3.30
CA GLN A 298 -6.09 -13.77 3.05
C GLN A 298 -7.33 -13.88 2.17
N LYS A 299 -8.29 -13.04 2.43
CA LYS A 299 -9.49 -12.83 1.61
C LYS A 299 -9.58 -11.37 1.21
N ASN A 300 -9.93 -11.14 -0.04
CA ASN A 300 -10.27 -9.83 -0.56
C ASN A 300 -11.64 -9.92 -1.22
N LEU A 301 -12.64 -9.27 -0.62
CA LEU A 301 -14.03 -9.31 -1.03
C LEU A 301 -14.48 -7.89 -1.40
N PRO A 302 -14.48 -7.50 -2.68
CA PRO A 302 -15.10 -6.27 -3.11
C PRO A 302 -16.62 -6.43 -3.01
N LEU A 303 -17.26 -5.71 -2.08
CA LEU A 303 -18.66 -5.86 -1.71
C LEU A 303 -19.56 -4.71 -2.18
N ALA A 304 -18.97 -3.55 -2.43
CA ALA A 304 -19.63 -2.39 -3.04
C ALA A 304 -18.58 -1.51 -3.73
N TYR A 305 -19.01 -0.51 -4.48
CA TYR A 305 -18.09 0.43 -5.13
C TYR A 305 -17.33 1.31 -4.13
N ASP A 306 -17.87 1.48 -2.93
CA ASP A 306 -17.31 2.24 -1.82
C ASP A 306 -16.98 1.36 -0.60
N PHE A 307 -17.09 0.03 -0.72
CA PHE A 307 -16.81 -0.92 0.34
C PHE A 307 -16.23 -2.26 -0.13
N SER A 308 -14.98 -2.64 0.23
CA SER A 308 -14.40 -3.97 0.14
C SER A 308 -14.03 -4.49 1.53
N ALA A 309 -13.99 -5.74 1.79
CA ALA A 309 -13.49 -6.33 3.00
C ALA A 309 -12.24 -7.15 2.69
N SER A 310 -11.10 -6.74 3.25
CA SER A 310 -9.87 -7.54 3.22
C SER A 310 -9.54 -7.96 4.64
N TYR A 311 -9.34 -9.25 4.86
CA TYR A 311 -9.01 -9.79 6.17
C TYR A 311 -8.31 -11.14 6.05
N GLY A 312 -7.54 -11.48 7.08
CA GLY A 312 -6.86 -12.76 7.19
C GLY A 312 -7.58 -13.74 8.11
N GLU A 313 -7.44 -15.01 7.80
CA GLU A 313 -7.98 -16.14 8.58
C GLU A 313 -6.87 -17.16 8.83
N LEU A 314 -6.59 -17.49 10.09
CA LEU A 314 -5.83 -18.69 10.42
C LEU A 314 -6.79 -19.88 10.47
N LEU A 315 -6.53 -20.87 9.63
CA LEU A 315 -7.33 -22.09 9.52
C LEU A 315 -6.55 -23.29 10.04
N PHE A 316 -7.20 -24.14 10.78
CA PHE A 316 -6.78 -25.53 10.97
C PHE A 316 -7.42 -26.40 9.88
N ILE A 317 -6.67 -27.36 9.37
CA ILE A 317 -7.10 -28.29 8.32
C ILE A 317 -6.75 -29.70 8.76
N ASP A 318 -7.73 -30.62 8.75
CA ASP A 318 -7.44 -32.06 8.74
C ASP A 318 -7.19 -32.47 7.28
N PRO A 319 -5.94 -32.75 6.88
CA PRO A 319 -5.65 -33.05 5.49
C PRO A 319 -6.24 -34.37 5.00
N ARG A 320 -6.70 -35.29 5.88
CA ARG A 320 -7.35 -36.57 5.51
C ARG A 320 -8.78 -36.33 5.05
N THR A 321 -9.53 -35.52 5.78
CA THR A 321 -10.95 -35.24 5.51
C THR A 321 -11.15 -33.99 4.65
N GLY A 322 -10.20 -33.06 4.64
CA GLY A 322 -10.32 -31.73 4.03
C GLY A 322 -11.16 -30.76 4.88
N GLU A 323 -11.56 -31.17 6.09
CA GLU A 323 -12.30 -30.28 6.99
C GLU A 323 -11.43 -29.12 7.44
N THR A 324 -12.02 -27.93 7.42
CA THR A 324 -11.38 -26.70 7.85
C THR A 324 -12.08 -26.09 9.05
N LYS A 325 -11.30 -25.65 10.03
CA LYS A 325 -11.79 -24.94 11.22
C LYS A 325 -11.12 -23.57 11.32
N LEU A 326 -11.92 -22.52 11.46
CA LEU A 326 -11.42 -21.18 11.74
C LEU A 326 -10.86 -21.11 13.16
N ILE A 327 -9.59 -20.72 13.30
CA ILE A 327 -8.90 -20.54 14.59
C ILE A 327 -8.94 -19.07 15.00
N LEU A 328 -8.60 -18.17 14.06
CA LEU A 328 -8.48 -16.74 14.33
C LEU A 328 -8.77 -15.95 13.06
N ARG A 329 -9.39 -14.78 13.21
CA ARG A 329 -9.38 -13.70 12.20
C ARG A 329 -8.48 -12.58 12.68
N GLY A 330 -7.66 -12.05 11.77
CA GLY A 330 -6.72 -10.96 12.03
C GLY A 330 -5.54 -10.99 11.07
N SER A 331 -4.73 -9.94 11.11
CA SER A 331 -3.53 -9.84 10.27
C SER A 331 -2.34 -10.46 10.98
N LEU A 332 -1.84 -11.56 10.47
CA LEU A 332 -0.60 -12.14 10.97
C LEU A 332 0.60 -11.42 10.36
N SER A 333 1.59 -11.15 11.19
CA SER A 333 2.84 -10.50 10.79
C SER A 333 4.03 -11.42 10.73
N LEU A 334 3.93 -12.62 11.29
CA LEU A 334 5.03 -13.60 11.38
C LEU A 334 4.46 -15.03 11.28
N PRO A 335 5.31 -16.02 10.94
CA PRO A 335 4.91 -17.43 10.88
C PRO A 335 4.26 -17.94 12.16
N VAL A 336 3.36 -18.91 11.99
CA VAL A 336 2.69 -19.62 13.08
C VAL A 336 3.66 -20.61 13.72
N ARG A 337 3.67 -20.71 15.05
CA ARG A 337 4.42 -21.73 15.81
C ARG A 337 3.48 -22.57 16.64
N ILE A 338 3.75 -23.87 16.70
CA ILE A 338 2.93 -24.84 17.43
C ILE A 338 3.82 -25.62 18.37
N GLU A 339 3.40 -25.70 19.61
CA GLU A 339 4.11 -26.47 20.63
C GLU A 339 3.15 -27.03 21.68
N GLY A 340 3.22 -28.33 21.96
CA GLY A 340 2.41 -28.99 23.00
C GLY A 340 0.89 -28.75 22.84
N GLY A 341 0.42 -28.58 21.60
CA GLY A 341 -0.98 -28.29 21.27
C GLY A 341 -1.39 -26.85 21.45
N ASP A 342 -0.48 -25.96 21.86
CA ASP A 342 -0.67 -24.52 21.87
C ASP A 342 -0.28 -23.91 20.53
N ILE A 343 -1.06 -22.92 20.07
CA ILE A 343 -0.79 -22.19 18.84
C ILE A 343 -0.30 -20.80 19.23
N TYR A 344 0.83 -20.40 18.67
CA TYR A 344 1.40 -19.08 18.86
C TYR A 344 1.37 -18.30 17.55
N VAL A 345 0.83 -17.09 17.59
CA VAL A 345 0.66 -16.21 16.43
C VAL A 345 1.10 -14.80 16.77
N ALA A 346 1.67 -14.11 15.80
CA ALA A 346 1.98 -12.69 15.90
C ALA A 346 0.97 -11.90 15.07
N ILE A 347 0.20 -11.04 15.73
CA ILE A 347 -0.76 -10.15 15.07
C ILE A 347 -0.09 -8.79 14.86
N SER A 348 -0.20 -8.26 13.65
CA SER A 348 0.19 -6.88 13.35
C SER A 348 -0.72 -5.89 14.08
N ASP A 349 -0.14 -4.86 14.63
CA ASP A 349 -0.81 -3.87 15.47
C ASP A 349 -0.16 -2.49 15.28
N LEU A 350 -0.89 -1.42 15.55
CA LEU A 350 -0.39 -0.04 15.48
C LEU A 350 -0.11 0.51 16.87
N ARG A 351 0.93 1.30 16.98
CA ARG A 351 1.20 2.11 18.19
C ARG A 351 1.62 3.53 17.82
N PRO A 352 1.34 4.53 18.66
CA PRO A 352 1.94 5.84 18.51
C PRO A 352 3.48 5.72 18.52
N ASN A 353 4.14 6.37 17.58
CA ASN A 353 5.59 6.39 17.45
C ASN A 353 6.13 7.75 17.94
N ALA A 354 6.19 7.93 19.26
CA ALA A 354 6.63 9.19 19.86
C ALA A 354 8.16 9.38 19.87
N LYS A 355 8.92 8.32 19.60
CA LYS A 355 10.39 8.33 19.71
C LYS A 355 11.09 8.58 18.39
N ASN A 356 10.56 8.00 17.31
CA ASN A 356 11.18 7.99 15.99
C ASN A 356 10.30 8.74 15.00
N TYR A 357 10.91 9.17 13.90
CA TYR A 357 10.16 9.87 12.86
C TYR A 357 9.36 8.89 12.02
N SER A 358 8.06 9.14 11.92
CA SER A 358 7.20 8.66 10.85
C SER A 358 6.26 9.79 10.46
N LEU A 359 5.94 9.89 9.17
CA LEU A 359 5.11 10.98 8.63
C LEU A 359 3.73 11.10 9.32
N TYR A 360 3.22 9.98 9.87
CA TYR A 360 1.90 9.93 10.50
C TYR A 360 1.95 9.76 12.03
N GLY A 361 3.13 9.65 12.63
CA GLY A 361 3.30 9.49 14.07
C GLY A 361 2.93 8.11 14.60
N TYR A 362 2.81 7.10 13.74
CA TYR A 362 2.50 5.72 14.10
C TYR A 362 3.57 4.77 13.58
N GLY A 363 3.72 3.63 14.25
CA GLY A 363 4.55 2.53 13.80
C GLY A 363 3.83 1.19 13.99
N TYR A 364 4.21 0.21 13.18
CA TYR A 364 3.71 -1.16 13.28
C TYR A 364 4.50 -1.95 14.31
N VAL A 365 3.79 -2.78 15.06
CA VAL A 365 4.36 -3.70 16.04
C VAL A 365 3.69 -5.05 15.92
N SER A 366 4.36 -6.10 16.40
CA SER A 366 3.76 -7.43 16.49
C SER A 366 3.32 -7.71 17.92
N THR A 367 2.10 -8.24 18.08
CA THR A 367 1.59 -8.75 19.36
C THR A 367 1.52 -10.27 19.28
N ILE A 368 2.34 -10.96 20.08
CA ILE A 368 2.32 -12.43 20.15
C ILE A 368 1.21 -12.88 21.08
N LEU A 369 0.34 -13.74 20.56
CA LEU A 369 -0.74 -14.40 21.28
C LEU A 369 -0.49 -15.90 21.36
N ARG A 370 -0.80 -16.50 22.53
CA ARG A 370 -0.93 -17.94 22.71
C ARG A 370 -2.41 -18.30 22.69
N ILE A 371 -2.77 -19.28 21.88
CA ILE A 371 -4.13 -19.83 21.77
C ILE A 371 -4.10 -21.25 22.31
N ARG A 372 -4.83 -21.50 23.40
CA ARG A 372 -4.99 -22.81 24.03
C ARG A 372 -6.47 -23.09 24.24
N ASN A 373 -6.99 -24.18 23.69
CA ASN A 373 -8.42 -24.55 23.80
C ASN A 373 -9.39 -23.41 23.44
N GLY A 374 -9.07 -22.68 22.38
CA GLY A 374 -9.85 -21.53 21.91
C GLY A 374 -9.74 -20.25 22.76
N ARG A 375 -8.96 -20.26 23.84
CA ARG A 375 -8.69 -19.07 24.66
C ARG A 375 -7.40 -18.41 24.23
N MET A 376 -7.44 -17.11 24.03
CA MET A 376 -6.30 -16.29 23.64
C MET A 376 -5.66 -15.63 24.87
N LYS A 377 -4.34 -15.73 24.98
CA LYS A 377 -3.53 -15.03 25.98
C LYS A 377 -2.46 -14.21 25.29
N LYS A 378 -2.44 -12.93 25.55
CA LYS A 378 -1.34 -12.04 25.11
C LYS A 378 -0.06 -12.38 25.87
N MET A 379 1.02 -12.61 25.14
CA MET A 379 2.35 -12.89 25.66
C MET A 379 3.24 -11.64 25.64
N LEU A 380 3.41 -11.03 24.48
CA LEU A 380 4.36 -9.94 24.27
C LEU A 380 3.86 -8.98 23.19
N THR A 381 4.32 -7.72 23.24
CA THR A 381 4.16 -6.77 22.13
C THR A 381 5.42 -5.96 21.94
N GLY A 382 5.82 -5.76 20.70
CA GLY A 382 7.00 -4.97 20.33
C GLY A 382 7.33 -5.06 18.86
N GLU A 383 8.45 -4.46 18.47
CA GLU A 383 9.04 -4.59 17.13
C GLU A 383 9.75 -5.94 17.02
N ILE A 384 8.97 -7.01 16.87
CA ILE A 384 9.44 -8.38 16.83
C ILE A 384 9.64 -8.78 15.38
N LYS A 385 10.83 -9.29 15.07
CA LYS A 385 11.23 -9.74 13.73
C LYS A 385 11.00 -11.23 13.51
N ALA A 386 11.23 -12.03 14.52
CA ALA A 386 11.02 -13.47 14.52
C ALA A 386 10.72 -13.95 15.93
N PHE A 387 10.07 -15.10 16.05
CA PHE A 387 9.89 -15.76 17.34
C PHE A 387 9.86 -17.28 17.20
N ALA A 388 10.29 -17.97 18.26
CA ALA A 388 10.16 -19.41 18.43
C ALA A 388 9.73 -19.72 19.86
N VAL A 389 9.20 -20.92 20.07
CA VAL A 389 8.76 -21.37 21.40
C VAL A 389 9.43 -22.70 21.70
N ARG A 390 9.84 -22.90 22.95
CA ARG A 390 10.38 -24.16 23.44
C ARG A 390 10.02 -24.32 24.92
N ASP A 391 9.47 -25.46 25.30
CA ASP A 391 9.04 -25.78 26.66
C ASP A 391 8.09 -24.73 27.27
N GLY A 392 7.22 -24.13 26.42
CA GLY A 392 6.32 -23.03 26.76
C GLY A 392 6.98 -21.68 26.97
N VAL A 393 8.29 -21.58 26.73
CA VAL A 393 9.09 -20.34 26.85
C VAL A 393 9.19 -19.66 25.50
N LEU A 394 8.91 -18.35 25.46
CA LEU A 394 8.94 -17.54 24.26
C LEU A 394 10.33 -16.94 24.03
N TYR A 395 10.93 -17.27 22.90
CA TYR A 395 12.12 -16.62 22.36
C TYR A 395 11.71 -15.66 21.23
N HIS A 396 12.28 -14.46 21.19
CA HIS A 396 11.97 -13.53 20.14
C HIS A 396 13.18 -12.69 19.74
N ALA A 397 13.28 -12.38 18.46
CA ALA A 397 14.31 -11.51 17.89
C ALA A 397 13.79 -10.09 17.71
N ARG A 398 14.61 -9.10 18.05
CA ARG A 398 14.38 -7.67 17.78
C ARG A 398 15.57 -7.11 17.01
N LYS A 399 15.28 -6.22 16.07
CA LYS A 399 16.35 -5.47 15.37
C LYS A 399 17.13 -4.66 16.41
N ASN A 400 18.46 -4.74 16.34
CA ASN A 400 19.37 -3.73 16.87
C ASN A 400 19.79 -2.81 15.68
N LYS A 401 21.02 -2.40 15.51
CA LYS A 401 21.43 -1.60 14.34
C LYS A 401 21.28 -2.40 13.03
N PHE A 402 22.31 -3.18 12.64
CA PHE A 402 22.30 -4.04 11.46
C PHE A 402 22.06 -5.51 11.74
N GLY A 403 21.87 -5.88 12.99
CA GLY A 403 21.67 -7.24 13.45
C GLY A 403 20.42 -7.39 14.30
N SER A 404 20.42 -8.44 15.09
CA SER A 404 19.35 -8.77 16.03
C SER A 404 19.86 -9.11 17.40
N ASP A 405 19.02 -8.79 18.40
CA ASP A 405 19.13 -9.35 19.73
C ASP A 405 18.03 -10.41 19.90
N ILE A 406 18.41 -11.61 20.37
CA ILE A 406 17.43 -12.61 20.80
C ILE A 406 17.17 -12.42 22.31
N TYR A 407 15.92 -12.48 22.70
CA TYR A 407 15.43 -12.37 24.07
C TYR A 407 14.68 -13.62 24.49
N ILE A 408 14.79 -14.00 25.75
CA ILE A 408 13.87 -14.87 26.45
C ILE A 408 13.00 -13.98 27.32
N GLU A 409 11.70 -13.90 27.02
CA GLU A 409 10.82 -12.92 27.65
C GLU A 409 11.36 -11.49 27.54
N ASN A 410 11.96 -10.93 28.59
CA ASN A 410 12.58 -9.60 28.57
C ASN A 410 14.10 -9.63 28.79
N ALA A 411 14.69 -10.79 28.97
CA ALA A 411 16.15 -10.95 29.19
C ALA A 411 16.87 -11.19 27.85
N LYS A 412 17.91 -10.42 27.56
CA LYS A 412 18.75 -10.65 26.38
C LYS A 412 19.43 -12.02 26.48
N TYR A 413 19.22 -12.86 25.48
CA TYR A 413 19.77 -14.22 25.40
C TYR A 413 21.02 -14.28 24.53
N PHE A 414 20.97 -13.61 23.35
CA PHE A 414 22.07 -13.60 22.41
C PHE A 414 22.11 -12.29 21.63
N HIS A 415 23.29 -11.90 21.12
CA HIS A 415 23.51 -10.69 20.35
C HIS A 415 24.20 -10.98 19.03
N PHE A 416 23.67 -10.45 17.94
CA PHE A 416 24.28 -10.47 16.61
C PHE A 416 24.60 -9.05 16.16
N ASP A 417 25.86 -8.76 15.84
CA ASP A 417 26.29 -7.42 15.40
C ASP A 417 25.75 -7.04 14.01
N SER A 418 25.75 -7.99 13.07
CA SER A 418 25.47 -7.75 11.66
C SER A 418 24.61 -8.84 11.00
N LEU A 419 23.88 -9.61 11.78
CA LEU A 419 23.02 -10.69 11.31
C LEU A 419 21.60 -10.45 11.83
N LEU A 420 20.69 -10.12 10.93
CA LEU A 420 19.27 -9.90 11.22
C LEU A 420 18.52 -11.24 11.18
N VAL A 421 17.93 -11.64 12.29
CA VAL A 421 17.11 -12.87 12.35
C VAL A 421 15.73 -12.60 11.77
N GLU A 422 15.36 -13.32 10.71
CA GLU A 422 14.11 -13.15 9.97
C GLU A 422 13.06 -14.21 10.28
N ASP A 423 13.50 -15.45 10.51
CA ASP A 423 12.64 -16.57 10.90
C ASP A 423 13.43 -17.53 11.79
N MET A 424 12.77 -18.23 12.76
CA MET A 424 13.47 -19.13 13.66
C MET A 424 12.59 -20.23 14.25
N ALA A 425 13.15 -21.43 14.41
CA ALA A 425 12.49 -22.60 14.99
C ALA A 425 13.48 -23.44 15.80
N PHE A 426 13.02 -24.17 16.81
CA PHE A 426 13.85 -25.09 17.61
C PHE A 426 13.82 -26.50 17.06
N ARG A 427 14.99 -27.18 17.15
CA ARG A 427 15.07 -28.65 17.12
C ARG A 427 14.79 -29.22 18.51
N ASP A 428 14.49 -30.52 18.57
CA ASP A 428 14.22 -31.22 19.82
C ASP A 428 15.44 -31.20 20.77
N ASN A 429 16.66 -31.26 20.22
CA ASN A 429 17.90 -31.17 20.99
C ASN A 429 18.19 -29.78 21.59
N GLY A 430 17.44 -28.78 21.24
CA GLY A 430 17.55 -27.39 21.73
C GLY A 430 18.33 -26.44 20.89
N ASP A 431 18.80 -26.86 19.74
CA ASP A 431 19.42 -25.99 18.77
C ASP A 431 18.37 -25.07 18.13
N LEU A 432 18.68 -23.81 17.99
CA LEU A 432 17.84 -22.82 17.33
C LEU A 432 18.29 -22.66 15.87
N ILE A 433 17.47 -23.16 14.94
CA ILE A 433 17.67 -22.94 13.51
C ILE A 433 17.00 -21.63 13.11
N PHE A 434 17.66 -20.85 12.25
CA PHE A 434 17.08 -19.59 11.81
C PHE A 434 17.55 -19.17 10.41
N ILE A 435 16.70 -18.41 9.73
CA ILE A 435 17.06 -17.65 8.53
C ILE A 435 17.63 -16.32 9.02
N GLY A 436 18.86 -16.02 8.63
CA GLY A 436 19.55 -14.80 8.99
C GLY A 436 19.98 -14.00 7.76
N PHE A 437 19.68 -12.70 7.76
CA PHE A 437 19.99 -11.76 6.68
C PHE A 437 21.21 -10.90 7.03
N ARG A 438 22.13 -10.75 6.07
CA ARG A 438 23.20 -9.75 6.11
C ARG A 438 23.07 -8.81 4.93
N GLU A 439 23.18 -7.51 5.20
CA GLU A 439 23.21 -6.50 4.16
C GLU A 439 24.34 -6.77 3.15
N ALA A 440 24.02 -6.69 1.86
CA ALA A 440 24.84 -7.04 0.71
C ALA A 440 25.04 -8.55 0.46
N ASP A 441 24.86 -9.40 1.45
CA ASP A 441 25.02 -10.85 1.35
C ASP A 441 23.70 -11.60 1.08
N GLY A 442 22.57 -11.01 1.50
CA GLY A 442 21.27 -11.67 1.48
C GLY A 442 21.07 -12.57 2.70
N ASN A 443 20.09 -13.49 2.63
CA ASN A 443 19.78 -14.38 3.74
C ASN A 443 20.30 -15.80 3.52
N ASN A 444 20.60 -16.48 4.63
CA ASN A 444 21.08 -17.85 4.67
C ASN A 444 20.57 -18.58 5.93
N LEU A 445 20.73 -19.90 5.99
CA LEU A 445 20.41 -20.70 7.15
C LEU A 445 21.57 -20.75 8.15
N TYR A 446 21.22 -20.65 9.41
CA TYR A 446 22.15 -20.68 10.53
C TYR A 446 21.60 -21.59 11.65
N VAL A 447 22.52 -22.07 12.50
CA VAL A 447 22.17 -22.70 13.76
C VAL A 447 22.89 -22.00 14.91
N LEU A 448 22.16 -21.70 15.95
CA LEU A 448 22.68 -21.36 17.25
C LEU A 448 22.47 -22.58 18.15
N THR A 449 23.57 -23.27 18.47
CA THR A 449 23.51 -24.48 19.27
C THR A 449 23.09 -24.20 20.70
N ALA A 450 22.68 -25.22 21.43
CA ALA A 450 22.25 -25.09 22.83
C ALA A 450 23.36 -24.50 23.75
N ASP A 451 24.64 -24.72 23.43
CA ASP A 451 25.80 -24.12 24.08
C ASP A 451 26.17 -22.75 23.54
N ARG A 452 25.32 -22.14 22.67
CA ARG A 452 25.44 -20.81 22.08
C ARG A 452 26.57 -20.64 21.06
N ALA A 453 27.01 -21.70 20.40
CA ALA A 453 27.90 -21.58 19.26
C ALA A 453 27.09 -21.28 18.00
N LEU A 454 27.52 -20.27 17.22
CA LEU A 454 26.90 -19.92 15.93
C LEU A 454 27.61 -20.65 14.80
N LYS A 455 26.83 -21.36 13.96
CA LYS A 455 27.34 -21.98 12.73
C LYS A 455 26.44 -21.57 11.55
N GLN A 456 27.04 -21.20 10.43
CA GLN A 456 26.34 -21.01 9.17
C GLN A 456 26.15 -22.36 8.48
N LEU A 457 24.92 -22.67 8.05
CA LEU A 457 24.56 -23.93 7.42
C LEU A 457 24.57 -23.86 5.90
N THR A 458 24.19 -22.70 5.34
CA THR A 458 24.24 -22.43 3.89
C THR A 458 25.04 -21.17 3.61
N ASP A 459 25.65 -21.11 2.42
CA ASP A 459 26.43 -19.95 1.95
C ASP A 459 26.11 -19.73 0.46
N GLN A 460 24.91 -19.13 0.20
CA GLN A 460 24.37 -19.00 -1.15
C GLN A 460 23.97 -17.56 -1.47
N ASP A 461 23.83 -17.25 -2.76
CA ASP A 461 23.45 -15.93 -3.28
C ASP A 461 21.95 -15.75 -3.38
N PHE A 462 21.19 -16.86 -3.50
CA PHE A 462 19.74 -16.85 -3.59
C PHE A 462 19.08 -16.89 -2.21
N SER A 463 17.82 -16.50 -2.17
CA SER A 463 17.09 -16.32 -0.91
C SER A 463 16.42 -17.59 -0.40
N PHE A 464 16.22 -17.64 0.92
CA PHE A 464 15.55 -18.69 1.66
C PHE A 464 14.29 -18.16 2.36
N SER A 465 13.26 -18.98 2.50
CA SER A 465 11.98 -18.63 3.13
C SER A 465 11.28 -19.87 3.69
N GLY A 466 10.29 -19.67 4.58
CA GLY A 466 9.36 -20.71 5.00
C GLY A 466 10.00 -21.82 5.84
N LEU A 467 10.73 -21.43 6.88
CA LEU A 467 11.43 -22.35 7.77
C LEU A 467 10.46 -23.20 8.61
N SER A 468 10.64 -24.52 8.54
CA SER A 468 9.96 -25.51 9.37
C SER A 468 10.97 -26.56 9.85
N VAL A 469 10.76 -27.12 11.05
CA VAL A 469 11.62 -28.17 11.65
C VAL A 469 10.75 -29.33 12.07
N ALA A 470 11.14 -30.54 11.70
CA ALA A 470 10.50 -31.78 12.13
C ALA A 470 11.58 -32.80 12.51
N GLY A 471 11.71 -33.12 13.80
CA GLY A 471 12.80 -33.94 14.32
C GLY A 471 14.17 -33.33 14.04
N ASP A 472 15.02 -34.06 13.29
CA ASP A 472 16.35 -33.63 12.91
C ASP A 472 16.41 -32.93 11.54
N ASP A 473 15.30 -32.93 10.81
CA ASP A 473 15.20 -32.35 9.47
C ASP A 473 14.73 -30.89 9.49
N VAL A 474 15.32 -30.10 8.62
CA VAL A 474 14.95 -28.69 8.38
C VAL A 474 14.36 -28.54 7.00
N TYR A 475 13.11 -28.10 6.94
CA TYR A 475 12.39 -27.83 5.70
C TYR A 475 12.37 -26.33 5.41
N PHE A 476 12.61 -25.96 4.16
CA PHE A 476 12.62 -24.57 3.72
C PHE A 476 12.36 -24.47 2.22
N SER A 477 12.09 -23.27 1.75
CA SER A 477 12.08 -22.93 0.32
C SER A 477 13.31 -22.13 -0.05
N ALA A 478 13.86 -22.34 -1.26
CA ALA A 478 14.97 -21.57 -1.79
C ALA A 478 14.69 -21.13 -3.23
N ASN A 479 15.08 -19.89 -3.57
CA ASN A 479 14.90 -19.27 -4.88
C ASN A 479 16.07 -19.58 -5.83
N TYR A 480 16.44 -20.85 -5.96
CA TYR A 480 17.53 -21.28 -6.82
C TYR A 480 17.12 -21.28 -8.29
N GLY A 481 17.95 -20.67 -9.16
CA GLY A 481 17.64 -20.56 -10.59
C GLY A 481 16.37 -19.71 -10.88
N ASN A 482 16.08 -18.73 -10.03
CA ASN A 482 14.87 -17.91 -10.09
C ASN A 482 13.58 -18.76 -10.03
N ALA A 483 13.60 -19.81 -9.21
CA ALA A 483 12.46 -20.68 -8.95
C ALA A 483 12.41 -21.04 -7.47
N TRP A 484 11.30 -20.72 -6.80
CA TRP A 484 11.06 -21.16 -5.44
C TRP A 484 10.74 -22.64 -5.41
N GLN A 485 11.61 -23.42 -4.78
CA GLN A 485 11.50 -24.85 -4.67
C GLN A 485 11.63 -25.29 -3.21
N PRO A 486 11.00 -26.42 -2.79
CA PRO A 486 11.05 -26.91 -1.44
C PRO A 486 12.27 -27.84 -1.26
N TYR A 487 12.95 -27.66 -0.15
CA TYR A 487 14.14 -28.43 0.24
C TYR A 487 13.99 -28.98 1.65
N ARG A 488 14.69 -30.10 1.87
CA ARG A 488 14.99 -30.67 3.21
C ARG A 488 16.49 -30.70 3.41
N MET A 489 16.93 -30.30 4.59
CA MET A 489 18.30 -30.45 5.03
C MET A 489 18.35 -31.45 6.19
N ASP A 490 19.11 -32.52 6.01
CA ASP A 490 19.52 -33.40 7.09
C ASP A 490 20.71 -32.77 7.80
N LEU A 491 20.51 -32.32 9.03
CA LEU A 491 21.55 -31.59 9.77
C LEU A 491 22.67 -32.50 10.26
N ASP A 492 22.40 -33.79 10.45
CA ASP A 492 23.39 -34.74 10.94
C ASP A 492 24.28 -35.21 9.79
N ALA A 493 23.72 -35.49 8.62
CA ALA A 493 24.47 -35.81 7.40
C ALA A 493 25.08 -34.57 6.74
N GLY A 494 24.51 -33.40 6.95
CA GLY A 494 24.89 -32.16 6.25
C GLY A 494 24.47 -32.12 4.79
N GLU A 495 23.50 -32.99 4.41
CA GLU A 495 23.03 -33.12 3.04
C GLU A 495 21.73 -32.35 2.81
N ILE A 496 21.54 -31.82 1.58
CA ILE A 496 20.36 -31.09 1.17
C ILE A 496 19.67 -31.83 0.05
N TYR A 497 18.35 -31.98 0.18
CA TYR A 497 17.50 -32.70 -0.77
C TYR A 497 16.46 -31.76 -1.37
N LEU A 498 16.29 -31.77 -2.68
CA LEU A 498 15.17 -31.17 -3.39
C LEU A 498 13.96 -32.10 -3.27
N LEU A 499 12.81 -31.57 -2.81
CA LEU A 499 11.62 -32.36 -2.50
C LEU A 499 10.60 -32.38 -3.64
N ALA A 500 10.62 -31.40 -4.53
CA ALA A 500 9.77 -31.35 -5.71
C ALA A 500 10.44 -30.47 -6.76
N GLY A 501 10.53 -30.93 -7.99
CA GLY A 501 11.42 -30.35 -9.02
C GLY A 501 10.79 -29.32 -9.94
N ASP A 502 9.47 -29.18 -10.04
CA ASP A 502 8.85 -28.40 -11.10
C ASP A 502 7.82 -27.39 -10.57
N GLY A 503 7.91 -26.14 -11.03
CA GLY A 503 7.02 -25.05 -10.68
C GLY A 503 7.34 -24.39 -9.34
N LEU A 504 6.47 -23.48 -8.89
CA LEU A 504 6.63 -22.78 -7.61
C LEU A 504 6.11 -23.64 -6.45
N ALA A 505 6.93 -23.80 -5.41
CA ALA A 505 6.51 -24.41 -4.15
C ALA A 505 7.14 -23.67 -2.95
N ALA A 506 6.31 -23.20 -2.04
CA ALA A 506 6.71 -22.42 -0.89
C ALA A 506 6.14 -22.98 0.42
N TYR A 507 6.80 -22.68 1.54
CA TYR A 507 6.42 -23.12 2.89
C TYR A 507 6.26 -24.64 3.01
N PRO A 508 7.30 -25.43 2.71
CA PRO A 508 7.22 -26.89 2.83
C PRO A 508 7.08 -27.29 4.30
N VAL A 509 6.15 -28.20 4.57
CA VAL A 509 6.02 -28.86 5.86
C VAL A 509 5.74 -30.35 5.67
N GLU A 510 6.30 -31.16 6.56
CA GLU A 510 5.99 -32.57 6.64
C GLU A 510 4.86 -32.82 7.64
N PHE A 511 3.93 -33.68 7.30
CA PHE A 511 2.92 -34.24 8.21
C PHE A 511 2.62 -35.68 7.86
N LYS A 512 2.98 -36.59 8.76
CA LYS A 512 2.74 -38.05 8.63
C LYS A 512 3.29 -38.60 7.32
N ASP A 513 4.57 -38.43 7.10
CA ASP A 513 5.32 -38.91 5.92
C ASP A 513 4.81 -38.37 4.58
N LYS A 514 4.11 -37.24 4.59
CA LYS A 514 3.63 -36.53 3.41
C LYS A 514 4.10 -35.10 3.41
N LEU A 515 4.49 -34.62 2.24
CA LEU A 515 4.90 -33.25 2.04
C LEU A 515 3.71 -32.37 1.65
N TYR A 516 3.62 -31.21 2.28
CA TYR A 516 2.64 -30.17 1.99
C TYR A 516 3.35 -28.86 1.68
N TYR A 517 2.87 -28.12 0.68
CA TYR A 517 3.38 -26.82 0.34
C TYR A 517 2.34 -25.96 -0.38
N ILE A 518 2.62 -24.65 -0.46
CA ILE A 518 1.80 -23.67 -1.15
C ILE A 518 2.37 -23.45 -2.55
N THR A 519 1.50 -23.47 -3.55
CA THR A 519 1.82 -23.19 -4.95
C THR A 519 0.83 -22.21 -5.56
N ILE A 520 1.11 -21.73 -6.77
CA ILE A 520 0.18 -20.90 -7.53
C ILE A 520 -0.76 -21.77 -8.37
N GLY A 521 -1.98 -21.30 -8.53
CA GLY A 521 -2.98 -21.86 -9.41
C GLY A 521 -3.68 -20.76 -10.22
N ASP A 522 -4.73 -21.13 -10.95
CA ASP A 522 -5.51 -20.17 -11.71
C ASP A 522 -6.25 -19.20 -10.75
N GLU A 523 -5.92 -17.93 -10.83
CA GLU A 523 -6.49 -16.82 -10.04
C GLU A 523 -6.49 -17.00 -8.49
N LYS A 524 -5.62 -17.86 -7.94
CA LYS A 524 -5.51 -18.14 -6.50
C LYS A 524 -4.27 -18.94 -6.17
N GLU A 525 -3.92 -18.99 -4.89
CA GLU A 525 -2.93 -19.92 -4.37
C GLU A 525 -3.56 -21.20 -3.88
N VAL A 526 -2.76 -22.26 -3.87
CA VAL A 526 -3.22 -23.63 -3.64
C VAL A 526 -2.29 -24.33 -2.65
N LEU A 527 -2.86 -24.84 -1.57
CA LEU A 527 -2.18 -25.80 -0.70
C LEU A 527 -2.31 -27.21 -1.28
N LYS A 528 -1.18 -27.87 -1.55
CA LYS A 528 -1.13 -29.22 -2.10
C LYS A 528 -0.47 -30.21 -1.15
N GLU A 529 -0.95 -31.47 -1.25
CA GLU A 529 -0.31 -32.68 -0.73
C GLU A 529 0.39 -33.37 -1.89
N VAL A 530 1.65 -33.71 -1.72
CA VAL A 530 2.47 -34.37 -2.76
C VAL A 530 3.16 -35.57 -2.18
N ALA A 531 3.33 -36.63 -2.99
CA ALA A 531 4.25 -37.72 -2.68
C ALA A 531 5.67 -37.19 -2.89
N GLY A 532 6.48 -37.18 -1.84
CA GLY A 532 7.85 -36.68 -1.90
C GLY A 532 8.71 -37.55 -2.80
N GLU A 533 9.29 -36.98 -3.84
CA GLU A 533 10.43 -37.56 -4.57
C GLU A 533 11.68 -36.75 -4.12
N GLU A 534 12.58 -37.37 -3.37
CA GLU A 534 13.80 -36.74 -2.91
C GLU A 534 14.90 -36.89 -3.96
N GLN A 535 15.53 -35.77 -4.30
CA GLN A 535 16.74 -35.73 -5.15
C GLN A 535 17.81 -34.93 -4.42
N THR A 536 19.05 -35.40 -4.39
CA THR A 536 20.15 -34.62 -3.83
C THR A 536 20.24 -33.27 -4.55
N ALA A 537 20.24 -32.19 -3.79
CA ALA A 537 20.30 -30.83 -4.35
C ALA A 537 21.66 -30.59 -5.01
N ALA A 538 21.64 -30.28 -6.29
CA ALA A 538 22.84 -29.93 -7.05
C ALA A 538 22.90 -28.40 -7.21
N TRP A 539 23.13 -27.65 -6.14
CA TRP A 539 23.40 -26.23 -6.25
C TRP A 539 24.78 -26.00 -6.87
N THR A 540 24.80 -25.46 -8.07
CA THR A 540 26.00 -25.19 -8.83
C THR A 540 26.20 -23.69 -9.00
N GLY A 541 27.43 -23.25 -8.94
CA GLY A 541 27.83 -21.86 -9.14
C GLY A 541 28.75 -21.38 -8.01
N ALA A 542 29.71 -20.54 -8.37
CA ALA A 542 30.50 -19.84 -7.38
C ALA A 542 29.66 -18.69 -6.82
N ARG A 543 29.63 -18.55 -5.50
CA ARG A 543 28.99 -17.41 -4.85
C ARG A 543 29.71 -16.11 -5.24
N ASP A 544 28.95 -15.16 -5.77
CA ASP A 544 29.41 -13.79 -5.92
C ASP A 544 29.32 -13.06 -4.58
N ARG A 545 30.40 -13.12 -3.82
CA ARG A 545 30.46 -12.36 -2.56
C ARG A 545 30.55 -10.87 -2.86
N ILE A 546 29.50 -10.15 -2.50
CA ILE A 546 29.44 -8.71 -2.61
C ILE A 546 29.89 -8.13 -1.28
N SER A 547 31.02 -7.46 -1.29
CA SER A 547 31.44 -6.69 -0.13
C SER A 547 30.55 -5.46 0.05
N MET A 548 30.33 -5.07 1.30
CA MET A 548 29.75 -3.76 1.61
C MET A 548 30.51 -2.67 0.86
N PRO A 549 29.82 -1.74 0.18
CA PRO A 549 30.49 -0.69 -0.56
C PRO A 549 31.27 0.24 0.39
N ALA A 550 32.37 0.79 -0.08
CA ALA A 550 33.06 1.86 0.62
C ALA A 550 32.12 3.07 0.73
N LEU A 551 31.88 3.53 1.95
CA LEU A 551 30.96 4.64 2.19
C LEU A 551 31.47 5.92 1.53
N VAL A 552 30.58 6.62 0.80
CA VAL A 552 30.91 7.89 0.17
C VAL A 552 31.05 9.01 1.22
N SER A 553 31.87 10.01 0.89
CA SER A 553 32.00 11.22 1.71
C SER A 553 30.69 12.02 1.67
N PHE A 554 30.31 12.62 2.78
CA PHE A 554 29.11 13.42 2.91
C PHE A 554 29.36 14.70 3.73
N THR A 555 28.44 15.64 3.61
CA THR A 555 28.37 16.84 4.45
C THR A 555 27.06 16.82 5.27
N GLY A 556 27.09 17.40 6.47
CA GLY A 556 25.86 17.62 7.23
C GLY A 556 24.91 18.52 6.46
N LYS A 557 23.61 18.20 6.49
CA LYS A 557 22.52 18.93 5.84
C LYS A 557 21.51 19.42 6.86
N SER A 558 21.04 20.65 6.67
CA SER A 558 20.01 21.23 7.51
C SER A 558 18.63 20.91 6.97
N VAL A 559 17.69 20.58 7.84
CA VAL A 559 16.27 20.39 7.49
C VAL A 559 15.69 21.63 6.81
N TRP A 560 16.23 22.82 7.11
CA TRP A 560 15.82 24.08 6.49
C TRP A 560 16.19 24.22 5.00
N GLU A 561 17.18 23.47 4.52
CA GLU A 561 17.51 23.46 3.07
C GLU A 561 16.33 22.96 2.24
N ASN A 562 15.46 22.19 2.86
CA ASN A 562 14.25 21.66 2.23
C ASN A 562 13.13 22.69 2.09
N ALA A 563 13.12 23.76 2.87
CA ALA A 563 12.09 24.81 2.81
C ALA A 563 12.05 25.52 1.45
N TRP A 564 13.13 25.52 0.69
CA TRP A 564 13.18 26.08 -0.66
C TRP A 564 12.26 25.35 -1.65
N SER A 565 11.91 24.09 -1.38
CA SER A 565 10.95 23.34 -2.19
C SER A 565 9.54 23.96 -2.19
N LEU A 566 9.20 24.75 -1.15
CA LEU A 566 7.92 25.48 -1.01
C LEU A 566 7.80 26.70 -1.90
N VAL A 567 8.92 27.28 -2.34
CA VAL A 567 8.92 28.56 -3.09
C VAL A 567 8.29 28.40 -4.48
N TRP A 568 8.51 27.25 -5.11
CA TRP A 568 7.87 26.96 -6.38
C TRP A 568 6.65 26.05 -6.13
N PRO A 569 5.42 26.53 -6.46
CA PRO A 569 4.20 25.77 -6.16
C PRO A 569 4.16 24.45 -6.93
N ASP A 570 3.51 23.46 -6.32
CA ASP A 570 3.23 22.19 -6.98
C ASP A 570 2.22 22.36 -8.10
N LEU A 571 1.16 23.12 -7.82
CA LEU A 571 0.14 23.51 -8.77
C LEU A 571 -0.06 25.03 -8.73
N SER A 572 -0.10 25.65 -9.89
CA SER A 572 -0.52 27.03 -10.08
C SER A 572 -1.51 27.07 -11.25
N LEU A 573 -2.79 27.22 -10.94
CA LEU A 573 -3.86 27.12 -11.93
C LEU A 573 -4.62 28.44 -12.01
N PRO A 574 -4.42 29.26 -13.08
CA PRO A 574 -5.31 30.34 -13.35
C PRO A 574 -6.67 29.82 -13.85
N TYR A 575 -7.75 30.43 -13.41
CA TYR A 575 -9.09 30.10 -13.85
C TYR A 575 -9.93 31.33 -14.09
N TYR A 576 -10.93 31.19 -14.94
CA TYR A 576 -11.93 32.23 -15.20
C TYR A 576 -13.31 31.56 -15.19
N ILE A 577 -14.23 32.16 -14.44
CA ILE A 577 -15.63 31.77 -14.44
C ILE A 577 -16.42 32.91 -15.02
N PRO A 578 -17.07 32.72 -16.18
CA PRO A 578 -17.87 33.78 -16.78
C PRO A 578 -19.05 34.13 -15.90
N GLY A 579 -19.46 35.39 -15.90
CA GLY A 579 -20.65 35.83 -15.21
C GLY A 579 -21.91 35.15 -15.78
N MET A 580 -22.87 34.89 -14.93
CA MET A 580 -24.20 34.36 -15.28
C MET A 580 -25.24 35.21 -14.56
N ASP A 581 -26.34 35.51 -15.23
CA ASP A 581 -27.51 36.23 -14.68
C ASP A 581 -27.13 37.38 -13.75
N ASP A 582 -26.80 38.51 -14.14
CA ASP A 582 -26.44 39.71 -13.35
C ASP A 582 -25.26 39.62 -12.38
N GLN A 583 -24.62 38.44 -12.30
CA GLN A 583 -23.39 38.25 -11.50
C GLN A 583 -22.14 38.49 -12.36
N PRO A 584 -21.21 39.32 -11.92
CA PRO A 584 -19.96 39.55 -12.67
C PRO A 584 -19.13 38.29 -12.76
N GLY A 585 -18.47 38.07 -13.90
CA GLY A 585 -17.48 37.02 -14.02
C GLY A 585 -16.27 37.31 -13.12
N PHE A 586 -15.57 36.27 -12.72
CA PHE A 586 -14.36 36.40 -11.91
C PHE A 586 -13.19 35.59 -12.46
N ALA A 587 -12.00 36.14 -12.25
CA ALA A 587 -10.74 35.46 -12.55
C ALA A 587 -10.01 35.11 -11.28
N GLY A 588 -9.33 33.99 -11.27
CA GLY A 588 -8.62 33.57 -10.07
C GLY A 588 -7.34 32.79 -10.35
N LEU A 589 -6.58 32.58 -9.29
CA LEU A 589 -5.35 31.82 -9.28
C LEU A 589 -5.32 30.95 -8.04
N VAL A 590 -5.27 29.63 -8.22
CA VAL A 590 -5.04 28.68 -7.13
C VAL A 590 -3.58 28.23 -7.16
N MET A 591 -2.89 28.31 -6.02
CA MET A 591 -1.56 27.77 -5.83
C MET A 591 -1.55 26.78 -4.67
N ILE A 592 -0.96 25.61 -4.89
CA ILE A 592 -0.80 24.56 -3.88
C ILE A 592 0.68 24.18 -3.86
N GLY A 593 1.22 23.95 -2.67
CA GLY A 593 2.60 23.49 -2.52
C GLY A 593 2.83 22.74 -1.22
N HIS A 594 3.84 21.87 -1.25
CA HIS A 594 4.29 21.13 -0.08
C HIS A 594 5.81 20.94 -0.09
N ASP A 595 6.35 20.58 1.05
CA ASP A 595 7.78 20.30 1.20
C ASP A 595 8.09 18.80 1.05
N ALA A 596 9.35 18.46 0.77
CA ALA A 596 9.79 17.08 0.58
C ALA A 596 9.67 16.21 1.85
N LEU A 597 9.66 16.81 3.05
CA LEU A 597 9.44 16.10 4.32
C LEU A 597 7.98 15.85 4.64
N GLY A 598 7.05 16.42 3.88
CA GLY A 598 5.64 16.29 4.13
C GLY A 598 5.08 17.05 5.33
N VAL A 599 5.84 17.97 5.88
CA VAL A 599 5.53 18.69 7.10
C VAL A 599 4.76 19.96 6.84
N HIS A 600 5.11 20.65 5.77
CA HIS A 600 4.45 21.89 5.36
C HIS A 600 3.66 21.68 4.08
N GLN A 601 2.43 22.14 4.10
CA GLN A 601 1.58 22.21 2.93
C GLN A 601 0.83 23.54 2.93
N TYR A 602 0.74 24.20 1.78
CA TYR A 602 -0.06 25.41 1.63
C TYR A 602 -1.02 25.31 0.46
N ASN A 603 -2.12 26.04 0.59
CA ASN A 603 -3.07 26.35 -0.48
C ASN A 603 -3.33 27.85 -0.44
N PHE A 604 -3.11 28.52 -1.53
CA PHE A 604 -3.36 29.95 -1.71
C PHE A 604 -4.30 30.14 -2.89
N ASN A 605 -5.41 30.81 -2.66
CA ASN A 605 -6.38 31.17 -3.67
C ASN A 605 -6.47 32.69 -3.74
N LEU A 606 -6.30 33.23 -4.91
CA LEU A 606 -6.47 34.66 -5.25
C LEU A 606 -7.60 34.76 -6.25
N LEU A 607 -8.57 35.63 -6.00
CA LEU A 607 -9.74 35.82 -6.84
C LEU A 607 -9.92 37.32 -7.09
N TYR A 608 -10.34 37.67 -8.28
CA TYR A 608 -10.67 39.04 -8.71
C TYR A 608 -12.04 39.06 -9.37
N ASP A 609 -12.98 39.78 -8.75
CA ASP A 609 -14.36 40.00 -9.22
C ASP A 609 -14.73 41.47 -9.38
N SER A 610 -13.86 42.42 -9.35
CA SER A 610 -13.81 43.86 -9.23
C SER A 610 -12.99 44.31 -8.02
N THR A 611 -12.83 43.44 -7.02
CA THR A 611 -11.94 43.59 -5.89
C THR A 611 -11.07 42.31 -5.78
N PHE A 612 -9.93 42.45 -5.07
CA PHE A 612 -9.08 41.28 -4.82
C PHE A 612 -9.52 40.59 -3.54
N HIS A 613 -9.78 39.28 -3.65
CA HIS A 613 -10.02 38.38 -2.52
C HIS A 613 -8.90 37.39 -2.44
N TYR A 614 -8.53 37.02 -1.21
CA TYR A 614 -7.54 35.96 -0.99
C TYR A 614 -7.95 35.00 0.11
N ASP A 615 -7.52 33.75 -0.03
CA ASP A 615 -7.64 32.70 0.99
C ASP A 615 -6.33 31.92 1.02
N ALA A 616 -5.62 32.00 2.13
CA ALA A 616 -4.34 31.34 2.35
C ALA A 616 -4.46 30.33 3.49
N VAL A 617 -4.20 29.09 3.20
CA VAL A 617 -4.24 27.98 4.16
C VAL A 617 -2.84 27.39 4.28
N TRP A 618 -2.32 27.30 5.49
CA TRP A 618 -1.05 26.68 5.81
C TRP A 618 -1.27 25.55 6.79
N ASN A 619 -0.89 24.33 6.40
CA ASN A 619 -0.97 23.12 7.20
C ASN A 619 0.42 22.72 7.70
N TYR A 620 0.56 22.45 8.98
CA TYR A 620 1.79 22.08 9.66
C TYR A 620 1.64 20.78 10.42
N ARG A 621 2.46 19.78 10.09
CA ARG A 621 2.39 18.39 10.59
C ARG A 621 3.66 17.94 11.30
N ALA A 622 4.37 18.83 11.97
CA ALA A 622 5.61 18.46 12.66
C ALA A 622 5.40 17.64 13.94
N PHE A 623 4.18 17.51 14.42
CA PHE A 623 3.83 16.78 15.65
C PHE A 623 2.79 15.68 15.40
N PRO A 624 3.04 14.71 14.48
CA PRO A 624 2.07 13.66 14.29
C PRO A 624 1.81 12.92 15.62
N PRO A 625 0.57 12.55 15.93
CA PRO A 625 -0.64 12.60 15.10
C PRO A 625 -1.40 13.94 15.12
N LEU A 626 -0.81 15.02 15.67
CA LEU A 626 -1.39 16.36 15.69
C LEU A 626 -0.96 17.15 14.46
N SER A 627 -1.91 17.80 13.81
CA SER A 627 -1.65 18.81 12.77
C SER A 627 -2.28 20.15 13.15
N ALA A 628 -1.60 21.23 12.79
CA ALA A 628 -2.09 22.58 12.96
C ALA A 628 -2.28 23.23 11.59
N THR A 629 -3.40 23.91 11.39
CA THR A 629 -3.71 24.64 10.17
C THR A 629 -4.00 26.09 10.51
N ILE A 630 -3.41 27.00 9.76
CA ILE A 630 -3.71 28.43 9.84
C ILE A 630 -4.36 28.82 8.54
N ARG A 631 -5.54 29.42 8.61
CA ARG A 631 -6.24 30.02 7.47
C ARG A 631 -6.28 31.52 7.65
N ILE A 632 -5.85 32.26 6.63
CA ILE A 632 -5.92 33.72 6.56
C ILE A 632 -6.75 34.07 5.32
N ASN A 633 -7.79 34.86 5.55
CA ASN A 633 -8.75 35.23 4.52
C ASN A 633 -8.92 36.75 4.49
N ASP A 634 -9.24 37.34 3.33
CA ASP A 634 -9.56 38.74 3.20
C ASP A 634 -10.81 39.15 3.98
N LYS A 635 -11.71 38.20 4.24
CA LYS A 635 -12.82 38.35 5.20
C LYS A 635 -12.30 37.91 6.58
N PRO A 636 -12.15 38.84 7.52
CA PRO A 636 -11.61 38.52 8.84
C PRO A 636 -12.35 37.40 9.56
N ASP A 637 -13.66 37.30 9.39
CA ASP A 637 -14.52 36.28 10.03
C ASP A 637 -14.20 34.85 9.56
N LEU A 638 -13.57 34.71 8.38
CA LEU A 638 -13.15 33.40 7.85
C LEU A 638 -11.68 33.07 8.20
N THR A 639 -10.96 33.97 8.87
CA THR A 639 -9.61 33.68 9.36
C THR A 639 -9.72 32.75 10.57
N ALA A 640 -9.00 31.65 10.58
CA ALA A 640 -9.13 30.62 11.61
C ALA A 640 -7.79 29.93 11.93
N GLY A 641 -7.65 29.47 13.14
CA GLY A 641 -6.65 28.48 13.55
C GLY A 641 -7.33 27.14 13.79
N LEU A 642 -6.87 26.07 13.15
CA LEU A 642 -7.43 24.74 13.27
C LEU A 642 -6.42 23.80 13.91
N LEU A 643 -6.90 22.90 14.75
CA LEU A 643 -6.14 21.80 15.32
C LEU A 643 -6.86 20.49 15.00
N ASP A 644 -6.14 19.57 14.37
CA ASP A 644 -6.64 18.24 14.05
C ASP A 644 -5.78 17.19 14.76
N LEU A 645 -6.43 16.29 15.46
CA LEU A 645 -5.82 15.14 16.12
C LEU A 645 -6.46 13.86 15.61
N LEU A 646 -5.67 12.97 15.05
CA LEU A 646 -6.10 11.62 14.65
C LEU A 646 -5.40 10.59 15.52
N CYS A 647 -6.13 9.95 16.43
CA CYS A 647 -5.63 8.88 17.28
C CYS A 647 -6.13 7.53 16.79
N TRP A 648 -5.21 6.66 16.40
CA TRP A 648 -5.47 5.25 16.20
C TRP A 648 -5.36 4.51 17.54
N LEU A 649 -6.36 3.72 17.86
CA LEU A 649 -6.42 2.99 19.12
C LEU A 649 -6.01 1.54 18.89
N ARG A 650 -4.89 1.20 19.51
CA ARG A 650 -4.34 -0.14 19.48
C ARG A 650 -5.33 -1.13 20.09
N ASN A 651 -5.69 -2.17 19.34
CA ASN A 651 -6.48 -3.32 19.82
C ASN A 651 -7.49 -2.98 20.95
N ALA A 652 -8.06 -1.80 20.88
CA ALA A 652 -9.05 -1.33 21.85
C ALA A 652 -10.40 -2.04 21.64
N GLY A 653 -10.36 -3.31 21.25
CA GLY A 653 -11.54 -4.10 20.97
C GLY A 653 -12.35 -3.52 19.82
N LEU A 654 -13.51 -2.93 20.14
CA LEU A 654 -14.44 -2.40 19.16
C LEU A 654 -13.99 -1.07 18.53
N LEU A 655 -13.33 -0.19 19.30
CA LEU A 655 -12.96 1.16 18.87
C LEU A 655 -11.60 1.16 18.16
N ARG A 656 -11.52 1.73 16.95
CA ARG A 656 -10.31 1.74 16.10
C ARG A 656 -9.64 3.10 15.98
N SER A 657 -10.41 4.16 15.80
CA SER A 657 -9.84 5.51 15.74
C SER A 657 -10.77 6.55 16.33
N ILE A 658 -10.15 7.61 16.83
CA ILE A 658 -10.80 8.85 17.24
C ILE A 658 -10.15 9.97 16.46
N SER A 659 -10.93 10.81 15.79
CA SER A 659 -10.45 12.08 15.26
C SER A 659 -11.17 13.23 15.94
N LEU A 660 -10.38 14.22 16.33
CA LEU A 660 -10.84 15.47 16.91
C LEU A 660 -10.35 16.58 15.99
N SER A 661 -11.25 17.44 15.54
CA SER A 661 -10.88 18.68 14.87
C SER A 661 -11.55 19.85 15.55
N SER A 662 -10.85 20.96 15.67
CA SER A 662 -11.37 22.19 16.22
C SER A 662 -10.84 23.36 15.44
N ALA A 663 -11.70 24.29 15.05
CA ALA A 663 -11.35 25.57 14.44
C ALA A 663 -11.74 26.69 15.39
N PHE A 664 -10.83 27.63 15.57
CA PHE A 664 -11.09 28.88 16.30
C PHE A 664 -10.98 30.06 15.34
N TYR A 665 -12.02 30.89 15.33
CA TYR A 665 -12.16 32.10 14.50
C TYR A 665 -11.85 33.34 15.37
N PRO A 666 -10.66 33.92 15.30
CA PRO A 666 -10.21 34.93 16.27
C PRO A 666 -11.00 36.24 16.19
N TYR A 667 -11.57 36.58 15.05
CA TYR A 667 -12.34 37.82 14.87
C TYR A 667 -13.76 37.72 15.42
N SER A 668 -14.46 36.66 15.09
CA SER A 668 -15.81 36.43 15.64
C SER A 668 -15.77 35.77 17.02
N LYS A 669 -14.60 35.26 17.45
CA LYS A 669 -14.41 34.46 18.67
C LYS A 669 -15.22 33.16 18.69
N ASP A 670 -15.60 32.64 17.54
CA ASP A 670 -16.40 31.43 17.39
C ASP A 670 -15.53 30.17 17.41
N ILE A 671 -16.12 29.04 17.78
CA ILE A 671 -15.47 27.75 17.78
C ILE A 671 -16.29 26.76 16.96
N ASP A 672 -15.66 26.08 16.01
CA ASP A 672 -16.17 24.89 15.36
C ASP A 672 -15.44 23.68 15.91
N GLY A 673 -16.16 22.61 16.19
CA GLY A 673 -15.60 21.38 16.73
C GLY A 673 -16.24 20.14 16.13
N ARG A 674 -15.42 19.13 15.85
CA ARG A 674 -15.87 17.84 15.37
C ARG A 674 -15.12 16.72 16.08
N ILE A 675 -15.88 15.74 16.55
CA ILE A 675 -15.37 14.44 16.99
C ILE A 675 -15.90 13.36 16.06
N SER A 676 -15.03 12.46 15.63
CA SER A 676 -15.45 11.28 14.86
C SER A 676 -14.83 10.04 15.48
N LEU A 677 -15.62 8.97 15.51
CA LEU A 677 -15.23 7.67 16.07
C LEU A 677 -15.44 6.62 14.97
N ARG A 678 -14.42 5.80 14.72
CA ARG A 678 -14.54 4.62 13.89
C ARG A 678 -14.45 3.40 14.77
N MET A 679 -15.42 2.52 14.64
CA MET A 679 -15.52 1.26 15.37
C MET A 679 -15.63 0.10 14.39
N LYS A 680 -15.15 -1.07 14.83
CA LYS A 680 -15.21 -2.29 14.03
C LYS A 680 -15.87 -3.40 14.85
N PRO A 681 -17.21 -3.53 14.76
CA PRO A 681 -17.92 -4.59 15.44
C PRO A 681 -17.74 -5.93 14.72
N GLY A 682 -16.60 -6.58 14.95
CA GLY A 682 -16.18 -7.79 14.26
C GLY A 682 -15.22 -7.51 13.09
N GLU A 683 -14.77 -8.56 12.40
CA GLU A 683 -13.67 -8.47 11.42
C GLU A 683 -14.04 -7.79 10.09
N THR A 684 -15.31 -7.72 9.79
CA THR A 684 -15.78 -7.24 8.49
C THR A 684 -16.79 -6.10 8.55
N ALA A 685 -17.42 -5.87 9.70
CA ALA A 685 -18.38 -4.79 9.88
C ALA A 685 -17.68 -3.49 10.30
N ARG A 686 -18.24 -2.33 9.92
CA ARG A 686 -17.72 -1.02 10.25
C ARG A 686 -18.83 -0.10 10.76
N LEU A 687 -18.53 0.66 11.79
CA LEU A 687 -19.41 1.66 12.36
C LEU A 687 -18.66 2.99 12.46
N ASP A 688 -19.11 3.99 11.74
CA ASP A 688 -18.60 5.35 11.80
C ASP A 688 -19.63 6.24 12.51
N MET A 689 -19.16 7.01 13.47
CA MET A 689 -19.96 7.99 14.20
C MET A 689 -19.27 9.34 14.17
N TYR A 690 -20.00 10.41 14.09
CA TYR A 690 -19.48 11.75 14.27
C TYR A 690 -20.47 12.65 15.01
N ALA A 691 -19.93 13.63 15.71
CA ALA A 691 -20.65 14.79 16.19
C ALA A 691 -19.83 16.04 15.83
N ALA A 692 -20.50 17.07 15.37
CA ALA A 692 -19.91 18.35 15.00
C ALA A 692 -20.80 19.47 15.49
N GLY A 693 -20.21 20.58 15.93
CA GLY A 693 -20.96 21.74 16.40
C GLY A 693 -20.22 23.05 16.17
N PHE A 694 -20.94 24.07 15.78
CA PHE A 694 -20.48 25.44 15.71
C PHE A 694 -21.04 26.19 16.93
N PHE A 695 -20.13 26.77 17.72
CA PHE A 695 -20.41 27.46 18.96
C PHE A 695 -20.07 28.95 18.81
N PRO A 696 -21.05 29.82 18.56
CA PRO A 696 -20.83 31.25 18.47
C PRO A 696 -20.58 31.80 19.87
N LEU A 697 -19.38 32.31 20.10
CA LEU A 697 -19.01 32.97 21.37
C LEU A 697 -18.95 34.47 21.24
N GLY A 698 -18.86 35.00 20.04
CA GLY A 698 -18.71 36.44 19.78
C GLY A 698 -19.47 36.94 18.55
N SER A 699 -20.15 36.07 17.83
CA SER A 699 -21.03 36.47 16.72
C SER A 699 -22.50 36.24 17.02
N ASP A 700 -23.38 36.92 16.28
CA ASP A 700 -24.83 36.74 16.34
C ASP A 700 -25.30 35.47 15.60
N ASN A 701 -24.36 34.66 15.07
CA ASN A 701 -24.65 33.40 14.42
C ASN A 701 -25.27 32.40 15.41
N GLY A 702 -26.30 31.69 14.96
CA GLY A 702 -26.98 30.71 15.79
C GLY A 702 -26.12 29.46 16.05
N LEU A 703 -26.31 28.79 17.17
CA LEU A 703 -25.73 27.47 17.45
C LEU A 703 -26.15 26.45 16.39
N VAL A 704 -25.20 25.71 15.85
CA VAL A 704 -25.45 24.59 14.90
C VAL A 704 -24.81 23.31 15.44
N GLY A 705 -25.57 22.24 15.49
CA GLY A 705 -25.10 20.92 15.90
C GLY A 705 -25.52 19.84 14.91
N ARG A 706 -24.63 18.91 14.59
CA ARG A 706 -24.93 17.76 13.72
C ARG A 706 -24.28 16.50 14.30
N ALA A 707 -25.00 15.39 14.22
CA ALA A 707 -24.45 14.08 14.55
C ALA A 707 -24.88 13.05 13.51
N GLY A 708 -24.06 12.05 13.30
CA GLY A 708 -24.38 10.99 12.36
C GLY A 708 -23.74 9.68 12.73
N LEU A 709 -24.38 8.61 12.25
CA LEU A 709 -23.97 7.23 12.41
C LEU A 709 -24.12 6.50 11.08
N SER A 710 -23.08 5.78 10.66
CA SER A 710 -23.12 4.92 9.49
C SER A 710 -22.63 3.54 9.87
N PHE A 711 -23.42 2.52 9.59
CA PHE A 711 -23.11 1.14 9.87
C PHE A 711 -23.06 0.34 8.57
N TYR A 712 -21.93 -0.36 8.33
CA TYR A 712 -21.67 -1.19 7.17
C TYR A 712 -21.68 -2.66 7.60
N TRP A 713 -22.62 -3.42 7.08
CA TRP A 713 -22.74 -4.85 7.36
C TRP A 713 -22.55 -5.67 6.08
N PRO A 714 -21.40 -6.33 5.93
CA PRO A 714 -21.14 -7.19 4.79
C PRO A 714 -21.87 -8.53 4.90
N PHE A 715 -22.37 -8.99 3.76
CA PHE A 715 -22.92 -10.32 3.56
C PHE A 715 -22.04 -11.06 2.54
N ARG A 716 -22.29 -12.35 2.36
CA ARG A 716 -21.53 -13.17 1.40
C ARG A 716 -21.53 -12.59 -0.03
N PHE A 717 -22.57 -11.86 -0.41
CA PHE A 717 -22.83 -11.39 -1.78
C PHE A 717 -23.12 -9.89 -1.90
N GLY A 718 -22.85 -9.12 -0.87
CA GLY A 718 -23.10 -7.67 -0.90
C GLY A 718 -22.92 -7.00 0.45
N VAL A 719 -23.25 -5.71 0.54
CA VAL A 719 -23.17 -4.92 1.77
C VAL A 719 -24.49 -4.19 2.03
N LEU A 720 -24.94 -4.20 3.27
CA LEU A 720 -26.01 -3.36 3.77
C LEU A 720 -25.40 -2.18 4.52
N VAL A 721 -25.76 -0.97 4.14
CA VAL A 721 -25.32 0.27 4.80
C VAL A 721 -26.53 0.97 5.38
N SER A 722 -26.53 1.19 6.68
CA SER A 722 -27.52 2.04 7.34
C SER A 722 -26.88 3.36 7.75
N ARG A 723 -27.59 4.47 7.56
CA ARG A 723 -27.12 5.81 7.92
C ARG A 723 -28.23 6.54 8.67
N ILE A 724 -27.84 7.22 9.75
CA ILE A 724 -28.72 8.10 10.51
C ILE A 724 -27.97 9.40 10.72
N GLN A 725 -28.63 10.53 10.46
CA GLN A 725 -28.10 11.86 10.71
C GLN A 725 -29.16 12.68 11.40
N VAL A 726 -28.75 13.42 12.40
CA VAL A 726 -29.59 14.39 13.10
C VAL A 726 -28.88 15.74 13.15
N GLY A 727 -29.64 16.81 13.15
CA GLY A 727 -29.09 18.14 13.18
C GLY A 727 -29.98 19.12 13.91
N TYR A 728 -29.38 20.18 14.39
CA TYR A 728 -29.99 21.34 14.98
C TYR A 728 -29.33 22.61 14.41
N ALA A 729 -30.11 23.61 14.06
CA ALA A 729 -29.64 24.94 13.71
C ALA A 729 -30.59 25.98 14.31
N ALA A 730 -30.01 26.99 14.96
CA ALA A 730 -30.82 28.01 15.67
C ALA A 730 -31.77 28.81 14.76
N GLU A 731 -31.43 28.93 13.46
CA GLU A 731 -32.27 29.62 12.49
C GLU A 731 -33.08 28.66 11.64
N SER A 732 -32.42 27.83 10.83
CA SER A 732 -33.08 26.80 10.03
C SER A 732 -32.09 25.76 9.53
N LEU A 733 -32.50 24.48 9.47
CA LEU A 733 -31.79 23.34 8.93
C LEU A 733 -32.60 22.77 7.76
N SER A 734 -31.95 22.57 6.63
CA SER A 734 -32.56 21.92 5.47
C SER A 734 -32.17 20.44 5.43
N VAL A 735 -33.15 19.57 5.31
CA VAL A 735 -32.97 18.12 5.06
C VAL A 735 -33.42 17.83 3.63
N VAL A 736 -32.42 17.64 2.74
CA VAL A 736 -32.64 17.36 1.31
C VAL A 736 -32.59 15.86 1.05
N LEU A 737 -33.58 15.34 0.33
CA LEU A 737 -33.67 13.96 -0.11
C LEU A 737 -33.22 13.83 -1.59
N PRO A 738 -32.87 12.63 -2.07
CA PRO A 738 -32.42 12.43 -3.46
C PRO A 738 -33.40 12.82 -4.56
N SER A 739 -34.69 12.89 -4.25
CA SER A 739 -35.72 13.42 -5.17
C SER A 739 -35.65 14.94 -5.36
N GLY A 740 -34.81 15.65 -4.58
CA GLY A 740 -34.85 17.10 -4.45
C GLY A 740 -35.87 17.61 -3.47
N ALA A 741 -36.66 16.72 -2.84
CA ALA A 741 -37.57 17.12 -1.77
C ALA A 741 -36.79 17.65 -0.58
N GLU A 742 -37.19 18.83 -0.10
CA GLU A 742 -36.58 19.54 1.00
C GLU A 742 -37.55 19.69 2.14
N VAL A 743 -37.08 19.50 3.38
CA VAL A 743 -37.80 19.76 4.60
C VAL A 743 -36.96 20.70 5.44
N ILE A 744 -37.56 21.81 5.87
CA ILE A 744 -36.87 22.89 6.60
C ILE A 744 -37.41 22.98 8.01
N GLY A 745 -36.52 23.13 8.99
CA GLY A 745 -36.90 23.35 10.39
C GLY A 745 -35.63 23.54 11.26
N VAL A 746 -35.82 23.87 12.52
CA VAL A 746 -34.75 24.04 13.48
C VAL A 746 -34.07 22.71 13.81
N TYR A 747 -34.86 21.63 13.88
CA TYR A 747 -34.36 20.26 14.09
C TYR A 747 -34.59 19.42 12.83
N GLY A 748 -33.64 18.63 12.46
CA GLY A 748 -33.74 17.78 11.27
C GLY A 748 -33.19 16.37 11.52
N ALA A 749 -33.85 15.39 10.95
CA ALA A 749 -33.41 14.00 10.99
C ALA A 749 -33.49 13.35 9.60
N LYS A 750 -32.48 12.59 9.25
CA LYS A 750 -32.45 11.81 8.01
C LYS A 750 -31.98 10.40 8.32
N ALA A 751 -32.65 9.40 7.76
CA ALA A 751 -32.19 8.01 7.84
C ALA A 751 -32.17 7.39 6.44
N GLY A 752 -31.26 6.47 6.22
CA GLY A 752 -31.10 5.77 4.94
C GLY A 752 -30.67 4.33 5.14
N LEU A 753 -31.15 3.47 4.27
CA LEU A 753 -30.77 2.08 4.18
C LEU A 753 -30.42 1.77 2.74
N ARG A 754 -29.19 1.33 2.46
CA ARG A 754 -28.71 0.96 1.13
C ARG A 754 -28.20 -0.48 1.13
N PHE A 755 -28.68 -1.25 0.18
CA PHE A 755 -28.14 -2.56 -0.13
C PHE A 755 -27.45 -2.52 -1.49
N THR A 756 -26.19 -2.93 -1.55
CA THR A 756 -25.37 -2.95 -2.76
C THR A 756 -24.79 -4.34 -2.97
N LEU A 757 -24.82 -4.81 -4.22
CA LEU A 757 -24.25 -6.10 -4.62
C LEU A 757 -23.51 -6.00 -5.96
N PRO A 758 -22.45 -6.80 -6.19
CA PRO A 758 -21.81 -6.93 -7.48
C PRO A 758 -22.71 -7.72 -8.44
N VAL A 759 -22.97 -7.16 -9.62
CA VAL A 759 -23.80 -7.81 -10.67
C VAL A 759 -22.91 -8.52 -11.66
N ALA A 760 -21.86 -7.86 -12.13
CA ALA A 760 -20.95 -8.39 -13.13
C ALA A 760 -19.54 -7.80 -12.97
N SER A 761 -18.54 -8.56 -13.42
CA SER A 761 -17.15 -8.12 -13.52
C SER A 761 -16.67 -8.32 -14.97
N PRO A 762 -17.08 -7.43 -15.90
CA PRO A 762 -16.78 -7.58 -17.32
C PRO A 762 -15.29 -7.61 -17.60
N ARG A 763 -14.48 -6.86 -16.83
CA ARG A 763 -13.03 -6.69 -17.04
C ARG A 763 -12.72 -6.40 -18.52
N TRP A 764 -13.53 -5.51 -19.08
CA TRP A 764 -13.50 -5.16 -20.49
C TRP A 764 -13.13 -3.70 -20.69
N GLY A 765 -12.38 -3.42 -21.75
CA GLY A 765 -12.00 -2.05 -22.08
C GLY A 765 -11.55 -1.88 -23.52
N ILE A 766 -11.36 -0.63 -23.90
CA ILE A 766 -10.79 -0.20 -25.16
C ILE A 766 -9.48 0.54 -24.92
N ASP A 767 -8.53 0.38 -25.84
CA ASP A 767 -7.19 0.95 -25.68
C ASP A 767 -7.14 2.44 -26.03
N PHE A 768 -7.98 2.89 -26.94
CA PHE A 768 -8.03 4.28 -27.35
C PHE A 768 -9.47 4.72 -27.76
N PRO A 769 -10.02 5.80 -27.10
CA PRO A 769 -9.53 6.38 -25.85
C PRO A 769 -9.53 5.34 -24.76
N HIS A 770 -8.53 5.35 -23.88
CA HIS A 770 -8.43 4.34 -22.83
C HIS A 770 -9.64 4.42 -21.89
N LEU A 771 -10.42 3.35 -21.89
CA LEU A 771 -11.58 3.15 -21.03
C LEU A 771 -11.65 1.69 -20.60
N PHE A 772 -11.77 1.43 -19.32
CA PHE A 772 -11.86 0.09 -18.78
C PHE A 772 -12.99 -0.01 -17.76
N ILE A 773 -13.88 -1.00 -17.90
CA ILE A 773 -14.97 -1.31 -16.97
C ILE A 773 -14.55 -2.54 -16.17
N GLU A 774 -14.27 -2.31 -14.89
CA GLU A 774 -13.83 -3.37 -13.99
C GLU A 774 -15.02 -4.15 -13.45
N ARG A 775 -16.06 -3.43 -12.96
CA ARG A 775 -17.19 -4.05 -12.26
C ARG A 775 -18.47 -3.21 -12.41
N ILE A 776 -19.59 -3.90 -12.34
CA ILE A 776 -20.94 -3.31 -12.31
C ILE A 776 -21.58 -3.67 -10.97
N TRP A 777 -22.13 -2.66 -10.31
CA TRP A 777 -22.84 -2.78 -9.04
C TRP A 777 -24.30 -2.44 -9.21
N ALA A 778 -25.19 -3.15 -8.49
CA ALA A 778 -26.58 -2.74 -8.32
C ALA A 778 -26.82 -2.29 -6.88
N SER A 779 -27.53 -1.19 -6.72
CA SER A 779 -27.90 -0.65 -5.41
C SER A 779 -29.37 -0.38 -5.33
N LEU A 780 -29.95 -0.75 -4.19
CA LEU A 780 -31.30 -0.35 -3.77
C LEU A 780 -31.16 0.46 -2.49
N GLU A 781 -31.76 1.63 -2.46
CA GLU A 781 -31.66 2.54 -1.33
C GLU A 781 -33.04 3.07 -0.95
N ALA A 782 -33.32 3.11 0.34
CA ALA A 782 -34.48 3.77 0.91
C ALA A 782 -33.98 4.90 1.82
N GLN A 783 -34.50 6.08 1.67
CA GLN A 783 -34.19 7.24 2.52
C GLN A 783 -35.47 7.86 3.06
N THR A 784 -35.39 8.42 4.26
CA THR A 784 -36.43 9.19 4.89
C THR A 784 -35.84 10.41 5.57
N GLY A 785 -36.62 11.48 5.62
CA GLY A 785 -36.22 12.71 6.30
C GLY A 785 -37.41 13.47 6.83
N THR A 786 -37.18 14.20 7.91
CA THR A 786 -38.15 15.07 8.55
C THR A 786 -37.45 16.26 9.21
N ALA A 787 -38.17 17.34 9.43
CA ALA A 787 -37.71 18.49 10.22
C ALA A 787 -38.84 19.03 11.10
N SER A 788 -38.48 19.81 12.10
CA SER A 788 -39.43 20.47 13.01
C SER A 788 -38.84 21.74 13.56
N ASP A 789 -39.64 22.74 13.81
CA ASP A 789 -39.22 23.99 14.45
C ASP A 789 -39.04 23.87 15.97
N GLN A 790 -39.66 22.86 16.58
CA GLN A 790 -39.56 22.59 18.01
C GLN A 790 -39.31 21.10 18.28
N LEU A 791 -38.50 20.77 19.25
CA LEU A 791 -38.16 19.39 19.61
C LEU A 791 -39.38 18.59 20.08
N SER A 792 -40.40 19.27 20.63
CA SER A 792 -41.62 18.66 21.15
C SER A 792 -42.84 18.80 20.21
N ALA A 793 -42.68 19.47 19.08
CA ALA A 793 -43.73 19.65 18.10
C ALA A 793 -43.90 18.39 17.24
N GLU A 794 -45.11 18.18 16.68
CA GLU A 794 -45.27 17.17 15.67
C GLU A 794 -44.32 17.48 14.48
N PRO A 795 -43.47 16.51 14.09
CA PRO A 795 -42.56 16.74 12.97
C PRO A 795 -43.35 16.97 11.68
N GLU A 796 -42.80 17.78 10.77
CA GLU A 796 -43.34 17.86 9.42
C GLU A 796 -43.50 16.46 8.80
N PRO A 797 -44.43 16.27 7.84
CA PRO A 797 -44.66 14.95 7.26
C PRO A 797 -43.39 14.26 6.85
N ILE A 798 -43.19 13.05 7.33
CA ILE A 798 -42.02 12.25 7.00
C ILE A 798 -42.01 12.01 5.50
N ARG A 799 -40.97 12.42 4.81
CA ARG A 799 -40.74 12.18 3.39
C ARG A 799 -39.96 10.88 3.19
N TYR A 800 -40.34 10.10 2.19
CA TYR A 800 -39.73 8.83 1.83
C TYR A 800 -39.30 8.86 0.37
N ASN A 801 -38.07 8.34 0.09
CA ASN A 801 -37.57 8.14 -1.24
C ASN A 801 -36.98 6.75 -1.39
N TYR A 802 -37.16 6.13 -2.53
CA TYR A 802 -36.59 4.85 -2.90
C TYR A 802 -35.77 5.02 -4.18
N LEU A 803 -34.54 4.55 -4.20
CA LEU A 803 -33.65 4.61 -5.35
C LEU A 803 -33.26 3.21 -5.77
N GLY A 804 -33.33 2.95 -7.08
CA GLY A 804 -32.68 1.79 -7.68
C GLY A 804 -31.71 2.28 -8.74
N TYR A 805 -30.43 1.87 -8.66
CA TYR A 805 -29.44 2.31 -9.63
C TYR A 805 -28.32 1.29 -9.86
N LEU A 806 -27.71 1.37 -11.06
CA LEU A 806 -26.50 0.65 -11.41
C LEU A 806 -25.33 1.63 -11.38
N THR A 807 -24.22 1.19 -10.81
CA THR A 807 -22.95 1.94 -10.82
C THR A 807 -21.91 1.16 -11.59
N LEU A 808 -21.23 1.81 -12.53
CA LEU A 808 -20.08 1.25 -13.24
C LEU A 808 -18.80 1.70 -12.54
N ASN A 809 -17.93 0.76 -12.19
CA ASN A 809 -16.56 1.08 -11.77
C ASN A 809 -15.68 1.11 -13.02
N MET A 810 -15.28 2.32 -13.40
CA MET A 810 -14.56 2.55 -14.65
C MET A 810 -13.24 3.27 -14.39
N SER A 811 -12.24 2.95 -15.18
CA SER A 811 -11.00 3.74 -15.26
C SER A 811 -10.81 4.28 -16.68
N VAL A 812 -10.33 5.52 -16.76
CA VAL A 812 -10.04 6.21 -18.02
C VAL A 812 -8.61 6.78 -17.97
N LEU A 813 -8.10 7.25 -19.11
CA LEU A 813 -6.78 7.88 -19.22
C LEU A 813 -5.65 6.99 -18.67
N ASN A 814 -5.53 5.76 -19.15
CA ASN A 814 -4.53 4.77 -18.68
C ASN A 814 -4.66 4.42 -17.18
N GLY A 815 -5.88 4.38 -16.65
CA GLY A 815 -6.12 4.13 -15.22
C GLY A 815 -5.87 5.33 -14.31
N PHE A 816 -5.50 6.48 -14.89
CA PHE A 816 -5.20 7.69 -14.13
C PHE A 816 -6.42 8.26 -13.41
N LEU A 817 -7.60 8.21 -14.03
CA LEU A 817 -8.83 8.70 -13.44
C LEU A 817 -9.83 7.55 -13.29
N LYS A 818 -10.34 7.34 -12.09
CA LYS A 818 -11.47 6.47 -11.81
C LYS A 818 -12.75 7.28 -11.80
N ILE A 819 -13.74 6.84 -12.58
CA ILE A 819 -15.07 7.44 -12.64
C ILE A 819 -16.11 6.36 -12.33
N ARG A 820 -17.17 6.77 -11.63
CA ARG A 820 -18.26 5.89 -11.24
C ARG A 820 -19.60 6.53 -11.64
N PRO A 821 -19.98 6.42 -12.90
CA PRO A 821 -21.31 6.83 -13.31
C PRO A 821 -22.34 5.88 -12.71
N SER A 822 -23.40 6.47 -12.16
CA SER A 822 -24.57 5.74 -11.65
C SER A 822 -25.80 6.18 -12.41
N LEU A 823 -26.59 5.23 -12.86
CA LEU A 823 -27.82 5.44 -13.62
C LEU A 823 -28.97 4.64 -12.98
N GLY A 824 -30.08 5.28 -12.76
CA GLY A 824 -31.24 4.64 -12.15
C GLY A 824 -32.47 5.53 -12.10
N ALA A 825 -33.31 5.27 -11.12
CA ALA A 825 -34.51 6.06 -10.87
C ALA A 825 -34.77 6.25 -9.38
N VAL A 826 -35.31 7.39 -9.05
CA VAL A 826 -35.86 7.72 -7.74
C VAL A 826 -37.36 7.57 -7.79
N PHE A 827 -37.95 6.86 -6.83
CA PHE A 827 -39.37 6.81 -6.59
C PHE A 827 -39.71 7.64 -5.34
N ASP A 828 -40.48 8.70 -5.51
CA ASP A 828 -41.00 9.52 -4.43
C ASP A 828 -42.52 9.38 -4.43
N PRO A 829 -43.11 8.69 -3.45
CA PRO A 829 -44.58 8.46 -3.41
C PRO A 829 -45.39 9.74 -3.16
N ALA A 830 -44.78 10.80 -2.64
CA ALA A 830 -45.43 12.05 -2.30
C ALA A 830 -45.29 13.12 -3.41
N ALA A 831 -44.49 12.90 -4.43
CA ALA A 831 -44.31 13.82 -5.52
C ALA A 831 -45.38 13.63 -6.60
N ASP A 832 -45.75 14.69 -7.30
CA ASP A 832 -46.69 14.65 -8.46
C ASP A 832 -46.13 13.73 -9.55
N LYS A 833 -44.84 13.82 -9.80
CA LYS A 833 -44.08 12.94 -10.68
C LYS A 833 -43.38 11.88 -9.88
N LYS A 834 -44.03 10.74 -9.64
CA LYS A 834 -43.56 9.67 -8.74
C LYS A 834 -42.22 9.05 -9.11
N PHE A 835 -41.83 9.04 -10.38
CA PHE A 835 -40.56 8.51 -10.86
C PHE A 835 -39.74 9.62 -11.49
N THR A 836 -38.53 9.78 -11.04
CA THR A 836 -37.53 10.72 -11.59
C THR A 836 -36.27 9.97 -11.99
N PRO A 837 -35.72 10.17 -13.19
CA PRO A 837 -34.46 9.55 -13.56
C PRO A 837 -33.33 10.05 -12.61
N TYR A 838 -32.50 9.13 -12.21
CA TYR A 838 -31.34 9.39 -11.38
C TYR A 838 -30.06 9.21 -12.21
N PHE A 839 -29.23 10.23 -12.20
CA PHE A 839 -27.91 10.17 -12.78
C PHE A 839 -26.91 10.86 -11.84
N SER A 840 -25.81 10.19 -11.56
CA SER A 840 -24.71 10.79 -10.84
C SER A 840 -23.38 10.29 -11.43
N VAL A 841 -22.34 11.11 -11.31
CA VAL A 841 -20.98 10.73 -11.65
C VAL A 841 -20.12 11.06 -10.45
N THR A 842 -19.57 10.04 -9.84
CA THR A 842 -18.57 10.20 -8.80
C THR A 842 -17.19 10.04 -9.43
N THR A 843 -16.35 11.05 -9.28
CA THR A 843 -14.96 10.98 -9.70
C THR A 843 -14.07 10.95 -8.46
N ASP A 844 -13.06 10.11 -8.45
CA ASP A 844 -12.04 10.13 -7.43
C ASP A 844 -10.93 11.12 -7.85
N LEU A 845 -11.30 12.42 -7.89
CA LEU A 845 -10.35 13.50 -8.20
C LEU A 845 -9.26 13.59 -7.12
N LEU A 846 -9.58 13.18 -5.90
CA LEU A 846 -8.62 13.12 -4.81
C LEU A 846 -7.65 11.93 -5.00
N ALA A 847 -8.07 10.84 -5.63
CA ALA A 847 -7.14 9.78 -6.04
C ALA A 847 -6.16 10.24 -7.12
N LEU A 848 -6.52 11.26 -7.89
CA LEU A 848 -5.63 11.94 -8.81
C LEU A 848 -4.51 12.66 -8.05
N LEU A 849 -4.88 13.50 -7.10
CA LEU A 849 -3.93 14.20 -6.24
C LEU A 849 -3.13 13.20 -5.37
N ASP A 850 -3.73 12.10 -4.97
CA ASP A 850 -3.09 11.01 -4.24
C ASP A 850 -2.04 10.24 -5.06
N ARG A 851 -2.26 10.04 -6.34
CA ARG A 851 -1.24 9.49 -7.23
C ARG A 851 -0.10 10.48 -7.46
N MET A 852 -0.41 11.76 -7.49
CA MET A 852 0.57 12.82 -7.64
C MET A 852 1.36 13.06 -6.35
N GLU A 853 0.74 12.88 -5.19
CA GLU A 853 1.36 13.13 -3.89
C GLU A 853 1.85 11.86 -3.18
N ASN A 854 1.48 10.67 -3.59
CA ASN A 854 1.74 9.37 -2.95
C ASN A 854 1.47 9.30 -1.42
N ARG A 855 1.15 10.45 -0.81
CA ARG A 855 0.97 10.67 0.63
C ARG A 855 -0.25 9.98 1.20
N ARG A 856 -1.32 9.91 0.40
CA ARG A 856 -2.53 9.22 0.79
C ARG A 856 -2.41 7.72 0.59
N ARG A 857 -1.45 7.22 -0.21
CA ARG A 857 -1.12 5.79 -0.19
C ARG A 857 -0.64 5.34 1.18
N MET A 858 0.10 6.18 1.90
CA MET A 858 0.50 5.87 3.28
C MET A 858 -0.65 6.01 4.27
N ALA A 859 -1.45 7.07 4.20
CA ALA A 859 -2.70 7.13 4.96
C ALA A 859 -3.59 5.93 4.62
N ARG A 860 -3.60 5.49 3.35
CA ARG A 860 -4.27 4.26 2.93
C ARG A 860 -3.54 3.00 3.34
N THR A 861 -2.24 3.00 3.53
CA THR A 861 -1.50 1.85 4.08
C THR A 861 -1.74 1.75 5.58
N ILE A 862 -1.87 2.87 6.28
CA ILE A 862 -2.35 2.92 7.67
C ILE A 862 -3.86 2.65 7.74
N ASP A 863 -4.66 3.16 6.81
CA ASP A 863 -6.09 2.81 6.61
C ASP A 863 -6.29 1.40 6.02
N ARG A 864 -5.28 0.86 5.32
CA ARG A 864 -5.12 -0.52 4.88
C ARG A 864 -4.45 -1.41 5.90
N PHE A 865 -4.38 -0.99 7.12
CA PHE A 865 -4.30 -1.99 8.15
C PHE A 865 -5.34 -3.05 7.75
N PRO A 866 -4.97 -4.35 7.67
CA PRO A 866 -5.70 -5.39 6.90
C PRO A 866 -7.18 -5.46 7.19
N GLU A 867 -7.63 -4.60 8.00
CA GLU A 867 -8.98 -4.50 8.46
C GLU A 867 -9.83 -3.51 7.68
N ASP A 868 -9.21 -2.54 7.00
CA ASP A 868 -9.95 -1.51 6.27
C ASP A 868 -9.67 -1.51 4.78
N GLY A 869 -9.51 -2.66 4.15
CA GLY A 869 -9.32 -2.78 2.68
C GLY A 869 -10.11 -1.75 1.87
N TYR A 870 -9.63 -0.51 1.85
CA TYR A 870 -10.28 0.56 1.19
C TYR A 870 -9.36 1.56 0.67
N GLN A 871 -9.46 1.84 -0.51
CA GLN A 871 -10.48 2.45 -1.35
C GLN A 871 -10.40 2.05 -2.77
#